data_a4be21aaed8362c408c9b3e08b3d2680
#
_entry.id   a4be21aaed8362c408c9b3e08b3d2680
#
_cell.length_a   1.000
_cell.length_b   1.000
_cell.length_c   1.000
_cell.angle_alpha   90.00
_cell.angle_beta   90.00
_cell.angle_gamma   90.00
#
_symmetry.space_group_name_H-M   'P 1'
#
loop_
_entity.id
_entity.type
_entity.pdbx_description
1 polymer ?
#
loop_
_entity_poly.entity_id
_entity_poly.type
_entity_poly.pdbx_seq_one_letter_code
_entity_poly.pdbx_strand_id
1 'polypeptide(L)'
;MNLTDEQLEIVDAAHGHASISVIARAGTGKTTTACAIALDQPDTNFAYLAFNKKVSDEAKAKFPKHVKVLTAHSAAFRAIGKHYKERICRSPWKLKTDIAERFHAAYSDMGGSESVEDLALFATLETIDTFCASADIQIEERAHVPDGPYKKEIIAALARGLWTAMCDTSDWVPITDDCYLKMWQLAVMRNPASARTILGADKILFDEGQDASPAMLDITQRSGAPIILIGDPRQCLPGESLIETAAGTKAISEIRAGDHVRSGMGNGHVGLSLVTKTNEKHFVGELVVIETESGATIRSTPDHTHFAEYSTARHAVESHFVYLMERSDLGFRVGRAYGSPAARLSGSGFIGRARTESADRTWVLKVCTTAEDAAFYEQFYSLTYGIPTSVFKTAGRKLFTSNVARIFEALDTRGRARKLLADIGMAYGAPHYVPQSSNRVRKNFRSMLCGVYRPGRENTQHRFSISGSDPDDRARLERAGLPVRAATKHHGGWRIEGANKSIAAIRELAATVTEIMSDTVVLESAKLAAGTALRLMPAGNCHIGMDIFIHTDGRIVKDRIKSVSRQPFDGLVYDIDVEQTHNFIANGVVTHNCIYGWRGAVNAFERVDYPEFSLTQSWRFGPEIAQPANDILTVLKEFYLIDGRGGPGRVIVDDNEFFPNAVIARTNGGLVEEAVRIADDGGSIHIVGGTEHIFGWLKAAYALWSKRRAQHPAFSMFKSWDMLKDASGQAIGKSYKPFVDIVEQYRSQIPDLLMKLETSHTTAEEADTVLSTVSSV
;
A
#
# COMPACT_ATOMS: atom_id res chain seq x y z
N MET A 1 5.55 -33.47 3.63
CA MET A 1 5.95 -32.04 3.52
C MET A 1 6.86 -31.74 4.70
N ASN A 2 7.99 -31.07 4.48
CA ASN A 2 8.77 -30.52 5.59
C ASN A 2 8.17 -29.16 5.92
N LEU A 3 7.38 -29.08 6.98
CA LEU A 3 6.78 -27.84 7.46
C LEU A 3 7.75 -27.10 8.40
N THR A 4 7.69 -25.78 8.41
CA THR A 4 8.40 -24.94 9.38
C THR A 4 7.69 -24.98 10.73
N ASP A 5 8.37 -24.56 11.79
CA ASP A 5 7.76 -24.48 13.13
C ASP A 5 6.53 -23.56 13.13
N GLU A 6 6.60 -22.42 12.43
CA GLU A 6 5.46 -21.50 12.21
C GLU A 6 4.27 -22.21 11.52
N GLN A 7 4.54 -23.04 10.52
CA GLN A 7 3.49 -23.79 9.82
C GLN A 7 2.88 -24.89 10.67
N LEU A 8 3.69 -25.58 11.48
CA LEU A 8 3.23 -26.60 12.41
C LEU A 8 2.30 -26.02 13.50
N GLU A 9 2.66 -24.86 14.05
CA GLU A 9 1.84 -24.14 15.02
C GLU A 9 0.46 -23.77 14.44
N ILE A 10 0.43 -23.31 13.18
CA ILE A 10 -0.82 -22.97 12.48
C ILE A 10 -1.67 -24.23 12.21
N VAL A 11 -1.05 -25.34 11.80
CA VAL A 11 -1.74 -26.61 11.58
C VAL A 11 -2.39 -27.08 12.87
N ASP A 12 -1.67 -27.02 13.99
CA ASP A 12 -2.15 -27.42 15.31
C ASP A 12 -3.32 -26.53 15.77
N ALA A 13 -3.20 -25.20 15.61
CA ALA A 13 -4.25 -24.25 15.93
C ALA A 13 -5.53 -24.47 15.09
N ALA A 14 -5.38 -24.91 13.84
CA ALA A 14 -6.52 -25.16 12.93
C ALA A 14 -7.34 -26.40 13.30
N HIS A 15 -6.90 -27.26 14.23
CA HIS A 15 -7.73 -28.37 14.77
C HIS A 15 -8.92 -27.88 15.59
N GLY A 16 -8.80 -26.71 16.23
CA GLY A 16 -9.87 -26.14 17.04
C GLY A 16 -11.15 -25.81 16.26
N HIS A 17 -12.22 -25.53 16.98
CA HIS A 17 -13.48 -25.04 16.41
C HIS A 17 -13.53 -23.51 16.29
N ALA A 18 -12.47 -22.81 16.62
CA ALA A 18 -12.35 -21.38 16.48
C ALA A 18 -11.81 -21.00 15.09
N SER A 19 -12.21 -19.84 14.60
CA SER A 19 -11.59 -19.23 13.44
C SER A 19 -10.22 -18.65 13.81
N ILE A 20 -9.27 -18.66 12.87
CA ILE A 20 -7.91 -18.12 13.07
C ILE A 20 -7.50 -17.20 11.91
N SER A 21 -6.60 -16.26 12.19
CA SER A 21 -5.97 -15.37 11.21
C SER A 21 -4.50 -15.74 11.02
N VAL A 22 -4.06 -15.90 9.78
CA VAL A 22 -2.68 -16.23 9.42
C VAL A 22 -2.11 -15.07 8.62
N ILE A 23 -1.18 -14.34 9.23
CA ILE A 23 -0.45 -13.23 8.61
C ILE A 23 0.69 -13.80 7.81
N ALA A 24 0.64 -13.72 6.49
CA ALA A 24 1.55 -14.43 5.62
C ALA A 24 2.05 -13.59 4.46
N ARG A 25 3.37 -13.45 4.34
CA ARG A 25 4.05 -12.70 3.28
C ARG A 25 4.11 -13.47 1.95
N ALA A 26 4.54 -12.78 0.90
CA ALA A 26 4.72 -13.41 -0.41
C ALA A 26 5.80 -14.51 -0.35
N GLY A 27 5.45 -15.71 -0.85
CA GLY A 27 6.37 -16.85 -0.90
C GLY A 27 6.59 -17.57 0.42
N THR A 28 5.91 -17.22 1.50
CA THR A 28 6.04 -17.87 2.82
C THR A 28 5.25 -19.18 2.94
N GLY A 29 4.71 -19.67 1.85
CA GLY A 29 4.01 -20.95 1.82
C GLY A 29 2.54 -20.91 2.24
N LYS A 30 1.82 -19.79 2.05
CA LYS A 30 0.37 -19.66 2.31
C LYS A 30 -0.42 -20.89 1.85
N THR A 31 -0.34 -21.19 0.57
CA THR A 31 -1.03 -22.33 -0.04
C THR A 31 -0.51 -23.67 0.49
N THR A 32 0.78 -23.77 0.80
CA THR A 32 1.39 -24.99 1.40
C THR A 32 0.84 -25.22 2.80
N THR A 33 0.74 -24.18 3.62
CA THR A 33 0.17 -24.25 4.98
C THR A 33 -1.32 -24.60 4.92
N ALA A 34 -2.09 -23.95 4.03
CA ALA A 34 -3.49 -24.30 3.82
C ALA A 34 -3.68 -25.77 3.37
N CYS A 35 -2.79 -26.27 2.49
CA CYS A 35 -2.80 -27.67 2.07
C CYS A 35 -2.41 -28.61 3.21
N ALA A 36 -1.45 -28.22 4.05
CA ALA A 36 -1.03 -29.00 5.22
C ALA A 36 -2.16 -29.14 6.25
N ILE A 37 -2.88 -28.05 6.54
CA ILE A 37 -4.09 -28.07 7.40
C ILE A 37 -5.12 -29.06 6.87
N ALA A 38 -5.36 -29.06 5.55
CA ALA A 38 -6.32 -29.97 4.96
C ALA A 38 -5.87 -31.43 4.96
N LEU A 39 -4.57 -31.69 4.75
CA LEU A 39 -4.00 -33.05 4.79
C LEU A 39 -4.01 -33.64 6.20
N ASP A 40 -3.83 -32.80 7.20
CA ASP A 40 -3.79 -33.17 8.60
C ASP A 40 -5.20 -33.51 9.16
N GLN A 41 -6.25 -33.04 8.50
CA GLN A 41 -7.66 -33.24 8.86
C GLN A 41 -8.45 -33.94 7.74
N PRO A 42 -8.17 -35.20 7.39
CA PRO A 42 -8.72 -35.87 6.23
C PRO A 42 -10.24 -36.11 6.30
N ASP A 43 -10.82 -36.14 7.50
CA ASP A 43 -12.25 -36.34 7.73
C ASP A 43 -13.06 -35.03 7.76
N THR A 44 -12.40 -33.89 7.59
CA THR A 44 -13.04 -32.56 7.57
C THR A 44 -13.19 -32.08 6.14
N ASN A 45 -14.40 -31.66 5.75
CA ASN A 45 -14.64 -31.06 4.43
C ASN A 45 -14.23 -29.59 4.47
N PHE A 46 -13.31 -29.19 3.60
CA PHE A 46 -12.87 -27.81 3.47
C PHE A 46 -13.42 -27.14 2.22
N ALA A 47 -13.76 -25.84 2.33
CA ALA A 47 -13.86 -24.95 1.18
C ALA A 47 -12.63 -24.05 1.13
N TYR A 48 -11.83 -24.15 0.07
CA TYR A 48 -10.76 -23.21 -0.20
C TYR A 48 -11.28 -22.11 -1.12
N LEU A 49 -11.33 -20.88 -0.62
CA LEU A 49 -11.78 -19.70 -1.35
C LEU A 49 -10.57 -18.97 -1.93
N ALA A 50 -10.38 -19.15 -3.23
CA ALA A 50 -9.32 -18.52 -3.99
C ALA A 50 -9.74 -17.14 -4.50
N PHE A 51 -8.81 -16.19 -4.52
CA PHE A 51 -9.06 -14.84 -5.00
C PHE A 51 -9.47 -14.80 -6.49
N ASN A 52 -8.81 -15.56 -7.36
CA ASN A 52 -9.11 -15.61 -8.79
C ASN A 52 -9.12 -17.02 -9.37
N LYS A 53 -9.54 -17.14 -10.65
CA LYS A 53 -9.67 -18.43 -11.33
C LYS A 53 -8.33 -19.14 -11.48
N LYS A 54 -7.23 -18.43 -11.78
CA LYS A 54 -5.89 -19.02 -11.98
C LYS A 54 -5.41 -19.67 -10.67
N VAL A 55 -5.48 -18.93 -9.56
CA VAL A 55 -5.16 -19.46 -8.21
C VAL A 55 -6.06 -20.66 -7.86
N SER A 56 -7.35 -20.60 -8.21
CA SER A 56 -8.27 -21.72 -8.01
C SER A 56 -7.86 -22.97 -8.80
N ASP A 57 -7.44 -22.81 -10.05
CA ASP A 57 -7.06 -23.95 -10.90
C ASP A 57 -5.72 -24.56 -10.45
N GLU A 58 -4.75 -23.77 -10.02
CA GLU A 58 -3.51 -24.23 -9.40
C GLU A 58 -3.77 -24.93 -8.05
N ALA A 59 -4.67 -24.41 -7.24
CA ALA A 59 -5.04 -25.00 -5.97
C ALA A 59 -5.71 -26.37 -6.15
N LYS A 60 -6.60 -26.55 -7.15
CA LYS A 60 -7.23 -27.85 -7.45
C LYS A 60 -6.22 -28.96 -7.73
N ALA A 61 -5.05 -28.63 -8.29
CA ALA A 61 -3.98 -29.59 -8.55
C ALA A 61 -3.19 -29.99 -7.28
N LYS A 62 -3.20 -29.14 -6.25
CA LYS A 62 -2.39 -29.30 -5.03
C LYS A 62 -3.18 -29.85 -3.83
N PHE A 63 -4.46 -29.47 -3.70
CA PHE A 63 -5.27 -29.85 -2.54
C PHE A 63 -5.82 -31.27 -2.64
N PRO A 64 -6.00 -31.96 -1.49
CA PRO A 64 -6.63 -33.26 -1.44
C PRO A 64 -8.11 -33.19 -1.88
N LYS A 65 -8.68 -34.35 -2.29
CA LYS A 65 -10.02 -34.46 -2.91
C LYS A 65 -11.19 -34.00 -2.02
N HIS A 66 -11.01 -34.00 -0.70
CA HIS A 66 -12.03 -33.53 0.25
C HIS A 66 -12.07 -32.00 0.39
N VAL A 67 -11.14 -31.27 -0.27
CA VAL A 67 -11.14 -29.81 -0.33
C VAL A 67 -11.89 -29.34 -1.58
N LYS A 68 -12.94 -28.57 -1.38
CA LYS A 68 -13.71 -27.95 -2.45
C LYS A 68 -13.08 -26.58 -2.81
N VAL A 69 -12.32 -26.51 -3.89
CA VAL A 69 -11.70 -25.28 -4.34
C VAL A 69 -12.67 -24.44 -5.16
N LEU A 70 -12.90 -23.19 -4.74
CA LEU A 70 -13.87 -22.25 -5.32
C LEU A 70 -13.26 -20.83 -5.40
N THR A 71 -13.77 -20.02 -6.34
CA THR A 71 -13.69 -18.55 -6.21
C THR A 71 -15.01 -18.03 -5.65
N ALA A 72 -15.02 -16.84 -5.04
CA ALA A 72 -16.21 -16.18 -4.55
C ALA A 72 -17.33 -16.14 -5.62
N HIS A 73 -16.98 -15.63 -6.81
CA HIS A 73 -17.91 -15.55 -7.94
C HIS A 73 -18.38 -16.91 -8.44
N SER A 74 -17.55 -17.97 -8.40
CA SER A 74 -17.98 -19.30 -8.81
C SER A 74 -18.99 -19.92 -7.83
N ALA A 75 -18.86 -19.63 -6.54
CA ALA A 75 -19.83 -20.02 -5.53
C ALA A 75 -21.16 -19.26 -5.70
N ALA A 76 -21.06 -17.92 -5.87
CA ALA A 76 -22.22 -17.06 -6.10
C ALA A 76 -22.95 -17.40 -7.41
N PHE A 77 -22.22 -17.77 -8.47
CA PHE A 77 -22.83 -18.23 -9.72
C PHE A 77 -23.66 -19.50 -9.51
N ARG A 78 -23.15 -20.47 -8.75
CA ARG A 78 -23.90 -21.69 -8.42
C ARG A 78 -25.15 -21.41 -7.58
N ALA A 79 -25.07 -20.42 -6.69
CA ALA A 79 -26.17 -20.02 -5.83
C ALA A 79 -27.26 -19.27 -6.60
N ILE A 80 -26.89 -18.22 -7.31
CA ILE A 80 -27.80 -17.23 -7.90
C ILE A 80 -27.53 -17.03 -9.41
N GLY A 81 -26.25 -16.83 -9.81
CA GLY A 81 -25.87 -16.38 -11.15
C GLY A 81 -26.37 -17.25 -12.30
N LYS A 82 -26.59 -18.57 -12.06
CA LYS A 82 -27.14 -19.50 -13.06
C LYS A 82 -28.52 -19.09 -13.61
N HIS A 83 -29.32 -18.37 -12.81
CA HIS A 83 -30.64 -17.88 -13.21
C HIS A 83 -30.57 -16.65 -14.13
N TYR A 84 -29.41 -16.02 -14.23
CA TYR A 84 -29.15 -14.81 -15.01
C TYR A 84 -28.14 -15.03 -16.14
N LYS A 85 -27.82 -16.31 -16.47
CA LYS A 85 -26.71 -16.70 -17.37
C LYS A 85 -26.70 -15.93 -18.70
N GLU A 86 -27.86 -15.69 -19.30
CA GLU A 86 -28.01 -15.01 -20.60
C GLU A 86 -27.81 -13.49 -20.49
N ARG A 87 -27.91 -12.93 -19.29
CA ARG A 87 -27.82 -11.49 -19.01
C ARG A 87 -26.49 -11.09 -18.39
N ILE A 88 -25.58 -12.05 -18.14
CA ILE A 88 -24.27 -11.74 -17.57
C ILE A 88 -23.43 -11.00 -18.60
N CYS A 89 -23.10 -9.76 -18.28
CA CYS A 89 -22.25 -8.89 -19.08
C CYS A 89 -20.92 -8.64 -18.37
N ARG A 90 -19.82 -9.10 -18.96
CA ARG A 90 -18.46 -8.90 -18.44
C ARG A 90 -17.75 -7.68 -18.97
N SER A 91 -18.43 -6.95 -19.87
CA SER A 91 -17.92 -5.70 -20.41
C SER A 91 -18.68 -4.52 -19.80
N PRO A 92 -18.06 -3.71 -18.93
CA PRO A 92 -18.68 -2.53 -18.33
C PRO A 92 -19.24 -1.57 -19.40
N TRP A 93 -18.57 -1.51 -20.53
CA TRP A 93 -18.95 -0.64 -21.65
C TRP A 93 -20.18 -1.13 -22.41
N LYS A 94 -20.27 -2.44 -22.61
CA LYS A 94 -21.48 -3.03 -23.19
C LYS A 94 -22.67 -2.82 -22.26
N LEU A 95 -22.48 -3.05 -20.96
CA LEU A 95 -23.51 -2.78 -19.94
C LEU A 95 -24.00 -1.32 -20.06
N LYS A 96 -23.07 -0.36 -20.09
CA LYS A 96 -23.41 1.06 -20.24
C LYS A 96 -24.21 1.33 -21.51
N THR A 97 -23.75 0.82 -22.66
CA THR A 97 -24.43 1.03 -23.94
C THR A 97 -25.84 0.44 -23.93
N ASP A 98 -25.99 -0.76 -23.39
CA ASP A 98 -27.27 -1.47 -23.38
C ASP A 98 -28.33 -0.77 -22.50
N ILE A 99 -27.94 -0.10 -21.42
CA ILE A 99 -28.86 0.60 -20.50
C ILE A 99 -29.03 2.10 -20.78
N ALA A 100 -28.18 2.68 -21.64
CA ALA A 100 -28.11 4.13 -21.82
C ALA A 100 -29.47 4.77 -22.16
N GLU A 101 -30.21 4.21 -23.11
CA GLU A 101 -31.50 4.75 -23.53
C GLU A 101 -32.54 4.77 -22.38
N ARG A 102 -32.62 3.65 -21.64
CA ARG A 102 -33.50 3.54 -20.47
C ARG A 102 -33.07 4.50 -19.35
N PHE A 103 -31.77 4.67 -19.16
CA PHE A 103 -31.22 5.58 -18.16
C PHE A 103 -31.55 7.04 -18.53
N HIS A 104 -31.28 7.46 -19.77
CA HIS A 104 -31.46 8.84 -20.20
C HIS A 104 -32.94 9.29 -20.08
N ALA A 105 -33.87 8.43 -20.47
CA ALA A 105 -35.28 8.68 -20.26
C ALA A 105 -35.64 8.92 -18.80
N ALA A 106 -35.22 8.00 -17.91
CA ALA A 106 -35.50 8.11 -16.48
C ALA A 106 -34.79 9.30 -15.81
N TYR A 107 -33.56 9.63 -16.22
CA TYR A 107 -32.80 10.77 -15.69
C TYR A 107 -33.48 12.10 -16.08
N SER A 108 -33.91 12.23 -17.32
CA SER A 108 -34.65 13.40 -17.78
C SER A 108 -35.99 13.58 -17.07
N ASP A 109 -36.76 12.49 -16.88
CA ASP A 109 -38.04 12.51 -16.17
C ASP A 109 -37.88 12.94 -14.69
N MET A 110 -36.75 12.70 -14.09
CA MET A 110 -36.40 13.11 -12.69
C MET A 110 -35.84 14.55 -12.65
N GLY A 111 -35.81 15.29 -13.76
CA GLY A 111 -35.29 16.66 -13.85
C GLY A 111 -33.75 16.72 -13.76
N GLY A 112 -33.09 15.73 -14.29
CA GLY A 112 -31.63 15.71 -14.50
C GLY A 112 -31.20 16.74 -15.55
N SER A 113 -29.94 17.23 -15.42
CA SER A 113 -29.38 18.20 -16.39
C SER A 113 -28.75 17.47 -17.57
N GLU A 114 -29.19 17.79 -18.79
CA GLU A 114 -28.67 17.23 -20.04
C GLU A 114 -27.13 17.40 -20.17
N SER A 115 -26.58 18.49 -19.62
CA SER A 115 -25.15 18.78 -19.71
C SER A 115 -24.25 17.79 -18.95
N VAL A 116 -24.78 17.01 -18.01
CA VAL A 116 -24.05 16.05 -17.18
C VAL A 116 -24.64 14.65 -17.23
N GLU A 117 -25.49 14.36 -18.19
CA GLU A 117 -26.25 13.12 -18.31
C GLU A 117 -25.34 11.87 -18.41
N ASP A 118 -24.32 11.92 -19.23
CA ASP A 118 -23.34 10.84 -19.37
C ASP A 118 -22.54 10.59 -18.07
N LEU A 119 -22.20 11.67 -17.34
CA LEU A 119 -21.55 11.57 -16.02
C LEU A 119 -22.49 10.96 -14.98
N ALA A 120 -23.78 11.31 -15.04
CA ALA A 120 -24.80 10.75 -14.17
C ALA A 120 -25.01 9.25 -14.42
N LEU A 121 -24.94 8.79 -15.67
CA LEU A 121 -24.96 7.36 -15.99
C LEU A 121 -23.76 6.60 -15.39
N PHE A 122 -22.55 7.15 -15.52
CA PHE A 122 -21.37 6.58 -14.88
C PHE A 122 -21.51 6.52 -13.36
N ALA A 123 -21.92 7.64 -12.75
CA ALA A 123 -22.12 7.70 -11.30
C ALA A 123 -23.16 6.68 -10.82
N THR A 124 -24.21 6.43 -11.60
CA THR A 124 -25.21 5.41 -11.27
C THR A 124 -24.64 4.00 -11.31
N LEU A 125 -23.83 3.67 -12.32
CA LEU A 125 -23.16 2.37 -12.39
C LEU A 125 -22.13 2.20 -11.28
N GLU A 126 -21.30 3.22 -11.01
CA GLU A 126 -20.34 3.22 -9.91
C GLU A 126 -21.03 3.06 -8.54
N THR A 127 -22.21 3.67 -8.38
CA THR A 127 -23.05 3.49 -7.18
C THR A 127 -23.45 2.02 -7.00
N ILE A 128 -23.84 1.34 -8.08
CA ILE A 128 -24.19 -0.09 -8.04
C ILE A 128 -22.95 -0.94 -7.72
N ASP A 129 -21.81 -0.65 -8.34
CA ASP A 129 -20.56 -1.38 -8.11
C ASP A 129 -20.11 -1.23 -6.65
N THR A 130 -20.15 -0.02 -6.09
CA THR A 130 -19.86 0.26 -4.67
C THR A 130 -20.81 -0.49 -3.73
N PHE A 131 -22.10 -0.48 -4.04
CA PHE A 131 -23.10 -1.23 -3.29
C PHE A 131 -22.87 -2.75 -3.38
N CYS A 132 -22.54 -3.28 -4.54
CA CYS A 132 -22.27 -4.70 -4.73
C CYS A 132 -21.05 -5.18 -3.92
N ALA A 133 -20.03 -4.34 -3.79
CA ALA A 133 -18.85 -4.62 -2.97
C ALA A 133 -19.15 -4.56 -1.46
N SER A 134 -20.11 -3.74 -1.02
CA SER A 134 -20.44 -3.51 0.40
C SER A 134 -21.17 -4.68 1.05
N ALA A 135 -21.28 -4.68 2.39
CA ALA A 135 -22.16 -5.56 3.15
C ALA A 135 -23.57 -4.98 3.36
N ASP A 136 -23.85 -3.79 2.85
CA ASP A 136 -25.10 -3.06 3.09
C ASP A 136 -26.29 -3.76 2.44
N ILE A 137 -27.48 -3.52 3.00
CA ILE A 137 -28.71 -4.19 2.53
C ILE A 137 -29.46 -3.39 1.46
N GLN A 138 -29.13 -2.11 1.33
CA GLN A 138 -29.77 -1.18 0.38
C GLN A 138 -28.78 -0.11 -0.08
N ILE A 139 -29.07 0.49 -1.21
CA ILE A 139 -28.29 1.60 -1.74
C ILE A 139 -28.59 2.87 -0.95
N GLU A 140 -27.57 3.41 -0.28
CA GLU A 140 -27.63 4.65 0.47
C GLU A 140 -26.84 5.76 -0.27
N GLU A 141 -27.42 6.96 -0.30
CA GLU A 141 -26.87 8.11 -0.99
C GLU A 141 -25.46 8.48 -0.53
N ARG A 142 -25.29 8.60 0.81
CA ARG A 142 -24.02 9.05 1.39
C ARG A 142 -22.91 8.01 1.27
N ALA A 143 -23.26 6.73 1.31
CA ALA A 143 -22.29 5.63 1.33
C ALA A 143 -21.85 5.19 -0.07
N HIS A 144 -22.74 5.31 -1.09
CA HIS A 144 -22.51 4.66 -2.36
C HIS A 144 -22.43 5.64 -3.54
N VAL A 145 -23.03 6.84 -3.46
CA VAL A 145 -23.05 7.78 -4.58
C VAL A 145 -21.77 8.63 -4.59
N PRO A 146 -20.98 8.58 -5.68
CA PRO A 146 -19.76 9.38 -5.80
C PRO A 146 -20.08 10.88 -5.89
N ASP A 147 -19.09 11.72 -5.58
CA ASP A 147 -19.20 13.17 -5.74
C ASP A 147 -19.13 13.57 -7.21
N GLY A 148 -20.02 14.50 -7.63
CA GLY A 148 -20.06 14.97 -9.01
C GLY A 148 -21.01 16.15 -9.22
N PRO A 149 -21.05 16.71 -10.47
CA PRO A 149 -21.86 17.85 -10.80
C PRO A 149 -23.35 17.48 -11.05
N TYR A 150 -23.86 16.48 -10.37
CA TYR A 150 -25.24 15.97 -10.45
C TYR A 150 -25.88 15.97 -9.06
N LYS A 151 -27.21 15.80 -8.99
CA LYS A 151 -27.93 15.65 -7.72
C LYS A 151 -27.80 14.21 -7.22
N LYS A 152 -27.17 14.00 -6.07
CA LYS A 152 -26.95 12.66 -5.50
C LYS A 152 -28.23 11.89 -5.26
N GLU A 153 -29.30 12.57 -4.87
CA GLU A 153 -30.63 11.97 -4.64
C GLU A 153 -31.17 11.31 -5.92
N ILE A 154 -30.98 11.96 -7.08
CA ILE A 154 -31.39 11.43 -8.39
C ILE A 154 -30.56 10.18 -8.71
N ILE A 155 -29.24 10.25 -8.56
CA ILE A 155 -28.35 9.12 -8.81
C ILE A 155 -28.72 7.92 -7.93
N ALA A 156 -28.93 8.14 -6.62
CA ALA A 156 -29.33 7.08 -5.70
C ALA A 156 -30.70 6.45 -6.07
N ALA A 157 -31.66 7.25 -6.52
CA ALA A 157 -32.96 6.76 -6.94
C ALA A 157 -32.85 5.94 -8.22
N LEU A 158 -32.09 6.40 -9.20
CA LEU A 158 -31.84 5.68 -10.46
C LEU A 158 -31.07 4.36 -10.22
N ALA A 159 -30.06 4.39 -9.34
CA ALA A 159 -29.32 3.19 -8.97
C ALA A 159 -30.23 2.15 -8.31
N ARG A 160 -31.14 2.56 -7.41
CA ARG A 160 -32.14 1.67 -6.82
C ARG A 160 -33.12 1.09 -7.86
N GLY A 161 -33.59 1.90 -8.79
CA GLY A 161 -34.45 1.47 -9.89
C GLY A 161 -33.74 0.45 -10.81
N LEU A 162 -32.51 0.76 -11.18
CA LEU A 162 -31.68 -0.11 -12.03
C LEU A 162 -31.33 -1.42 -11.30
N TRP A 163 -30.98 -1.36 -10.01
CA TRP A 163 -30.76 -2.55 -9.18
C TRP A 163 -31.98 -3.45 -9.10
N THR A 164 -33.17 -2.89 -8.96
CA THR A 164 -34.42 -3.63 -8.96
C THR A 164 -34.61 -4.39 -10.29
N ALA A 165 -34.39 -3.72 -11.41
CA ALA A 165 -34.44 -4.31 -12.74
C ALA A 165 -33.36 -5.41 -12.94
N MET A 166 -32.16 -5.20 -12.41
CA MET A 166 -31.08 -6.20 -12.41
C MET A 166 -31.47 -7.47 -11.63
N CYS A 167 -32.18 -7.31 -10.50
CA CYS A 167 -32.65 -8.41 -9.66
C CYS A 167 -33.86 -9.16 -10.25
N ASP A 168 -34.65 -8.53 -11.12
CA ASP A 168 -35.81 -9.16 -11.76
C ASP A 168 -35.35 -10.09 -12.88
N THR A 169 -35.59 -11.40 -12.73
CA THR A 169 -35.23 -12.42 -13.74
C THR A 169 -36.00 -12.26 -15.07
N SER A 170 -37.11 -11.55 -15.08
CA SER A 170 -37.91 -11.28 -16.27
C SER A 170 -37.49 -10.00 -17.03
N ASP A 171 -36.68 -9.12 -16.40
CA ASP A 171 -36.17 -7.92 -17.05
C ASP A 171 -34.98 -8.27 -17.98
N TRP A 172 -34.75 -7.45 -19.00
CA TRP A 172 -33.67 -7.62 -19.96
C TRP A 172 -32.34 -6.98 -19.51
N VAL A 173 -32.33 -6.15 -18.48
CA VAL A 173 -31.16 -5.39 -18.02
C VAL A 173 -30.02 -6.34 -17.71
N PRO A 174 -28.82 -6.14 -18.33
CA PRO A 174 -27.65 -6.96 -18.05
C PRO A 174 -27.16 -6.81 -16.60
N ILE A 175 -26.48 -7.84 -16.08
CA ILE A 175 -25.86 -7.83 -14.75
C ILE A 175 -24.37 -8.16 -14.83
N THR A 176 -23.59 -7.71 -13.85
CA THR A 176 -22.17 -8.08 -13.68
C THR A 176 -22.01 -9.28 -12.77
N ASP A 177 -20.80 -9.82 -12.73
CA ASP A 177 -20.45 -10.91 -11.80
C ASP A 177 -20.60 -10.47 -10.33
N ASP A 178 -20.34 -9.21 -9.99
CA ASP A 178 -20.53 -8.63 -8.66
C ASP A 178 -22.02 -8.49 -8.29
N CYS A 179 -22.90 -8.26 -9.25
CA CYS A 179 -24.34 -8.18 -8.99
C CYS A 179 -24.87 -9.49 -8.42
N TYR A 180 -24.58 -10.65 -9.03
CA TYR A 180 -25.08 -11.92 -8.48
C TYR A 180 -24.36 -12.36 -7.20
N LEU A 181 -23.13 -11.89 -6.95
CA LEU A 181 -22.47 -12.05 -5.65
C LEU A 181 -23.24 -11.30 -4.56
N LYS A 182 -23.61 -10.03 -4.83
CA LYS A 182 -24.45 -9.22 -3.95
C LYS A 182 -25.82 -9.83 -3.71
N MET A 183 -26.48 -10.30 -4.75
CA MET A 183 -27.76 -10.98 -4.62
C MET A 183 -27.66 -12.23 -3.72
N TRP A 184 -26.55 -12.96 -3.81
CA TRP A 184 -26.30 -14.11 -2.92
C TRP A 184 -26.06 -13.65 -1.49
N GLN A 185 -25.29 -12.58 -1.25
CA GLN A 185 -25.10 -12.01 0.09
C GLN A 185 -26.46 -11.63 0.72
N LEU A 186 -27.33 -10.93 -0.02
CA LEU A 186 -28.67 -10.57 0.46
C LEU A 186 -29.57 -11.78 0.70
N ALA A 187 -29.44 -12.86 -0.09
CA ALA A 187 -30.14 -14.11 0.12
C ALA A 187 -29.66 -14.86 1.37
N VAL A 188 -28.34 -14.87 1.62
CA VAL A 188 -27.72 -15.48 2.81
C VAL A 188 -28.15 -14.75 4.09
N MET A 189 -28.33 -13.44 4.05
CA MET A 189 -28.86 -12.69 5.19
C MET A 189 -30.25 -13.19 5.61
N ARG A 190 -31.09 -13.57 4.63
CA ARG A 190 -32.45 -14.11 4.90
C ARG A 190 -32.42 -15.58 5.29
N ASN A 191 -31.46 -16.35 4.76
CA ASN A 191 -31.29 -17.78 5.02
C ASN A 191 -29.80 -18.15 5.09
N PRO A 192 -29.15 -18.01 6.27
CA PRO A 192 -27.73 -18.32 6.47
C PRO A 192 -27.34 -19.76 6.08
N ALA A 193 -28.24 -20.73 6.25
CA ALA A 193 -28.00 -22.12 5.89
C ALA A 193 -27.69 -22.32 4.38
N SER A 194 -28.14 -21.40 3.52
CA SER A 194 -27.85 -21.43 2.09
C SER A 194 -26.35 -21.26 1.80
N ALA A 195 -25.63 -20.46 2.56
CA ALA A 195 -24.18 -20.29 2.42
C ALA A 195 -23.46 -21.63 2.72
N ARG A 196 -23.78 -22.26 3.85
CA ARG A 196 -23.21 -23.56 4.23
C ARG A 196 -23.48 -24.66 3.19
N THR A 197 -24.68 -24.70 2.64
CA THR A 197 -25.04 -25.66 1.58
C THR A 197 -24.22 -25.43 0.30
N ILE A 198 -24.04 -24.19 -0.14
CA ILE A 198 -23.30 -23.87 -1.36
C ILE A 198 -21.79 -24.08 -1.17
N LEU A 199 -21.23 -23.66 -0.07
CA LEU A 199 -19.83 -23.88 0.27
C LEU A 199 -19.55 -25.37 0.50
N GLY A 200 -20.47 -26.08 1.16
CA GLY A 200 -20.40 -27.52 1.39
C GLY A 200 -19.20 -27.91 2.24
N ALA A 201 -18.92 -27.13 3.28
CA ALA A 201 -17.71 -27.26 4.06
C ALA A 201 -17.97 -27.17 5.57
N ASP A 202 -17.17 -27.90 6.33
CA ASP A 202 -17.10 -27.84 7.78
C ASP A 202 -16.17 -26.72 8.26
N LYS A 203 -15.12 -26.40 7.45
CA LYS A 203 -14.18 -25.29 7.66
C LYS A 203 -13.87 -24.57 6.35
N ILE A 204 -13.56 -23.29 6.43
CA ILE A 204 -13.24 -22.44 5.28
C ILE A 204 -11.77 -21.98 5.36
N LEU A 205 -11.01 -22.27 4.31
CA LEU A 205 -9.69 -21.71 4.06
C LEU A 205 -9.87 -20.49 3.15
N PHE A 206 -9.74 -19.29 3.70
CA PHE A 206 -9.96 -18.04 2.97
C PHE A 206 -8.61 -17.39 2.64
N ASP A 207 -8.20 -17.49 1.38
CA ASP A 207 -6.91 -16.96 0.91
C ASP A 207 -7.04 -15.52 0.44
N GLU A 208 -5.95 -14.74 0.58
CA GLU A 208 -5.85 -13.30 0.28
C GLU A 208 -6.96 -12.49 0.98
N GLY A 209 -7.13 -12.71 2.27
CA GLY A 209 -8.19 -12.07 3.07
C GLY A 209 -8.20 -10.55 3.06
N GLN A 210 -7.05 -9.90 2.81
CA GLN A 210 -6.96 -8.45 2.68
C GLN A 210 -7.66 -7.90 1.43
N ASP A 211 -7.89 -8.75 0.41
CA ASP A 211 -8.56 -8.38 -0.84
C ASP A 211 -10.05 -8.79 -0.85
N ALA A 212 -10.56 -9.30 0.28
CA ALA A 212 -11.95 -9.71 0.41
C ALA A 212 -12.90 -8.51 0.31
N SER A 213 -13.98 -8.64 -0.48
CA SER A 213 -15.07 -7.67 -0.40
C SER A 213 -15.89 -7.89 0.90
N PRO A 214 -16.47 -6.83 1.48
CA PRO A 214 -17.40 -6.93 2.61
C PRO A 214 -18.52 -7.93 2.38
N ALA A 215 -19.08 -7.95 1.18
CA ALA A 215 -20.14 -8.88 0.80
C ALA A 215 -19.69 -10.34 0.92
N MET A 216 -18.46 -10.66 0.48
CA MET A 216 -17.93 -12.02 0.56
C MET A 216 -17.61 -12.44 2.00
N LEU A 217 -17.03 -11.54 2.78
CA LEU A 217 -16.77 -11.77 4.20
C LEU A 217 -18.07 -12.03 4.96
N ASP A 218 -19.11 -11.23 4.73
CA ASP A 218 -20.44 -11.40 5.35
C ASP A 218 -21.04 -12.77 5.01
N ILE A 219 -20.94 -13.24 3.76
CA ILE A 219 -21.38 -14.57 3.34
C ILE A 219 -20.65 -15.66 4.11
N THR A 220 -19.31 -15.58 4.21
CA THR A 220 -18.51 -16.63 4.87
C THR A 220 -18.76 -16.67 6.37
N GLN A 221 -18.84 -15.53 7.05
CA GLN A 221 -19.16 -15.45 8.47
C GLN A 221 -20.55 -16.03 8.78
N ARG A 222 -21.57 -15.70 7.98
CA ARG A 222 -22.94 -16.21 8.14
C ARG A 222 -23.07 -17.71 7.84
N SER A 223 -22.09 -18.32 7.18
CA SER A 223 -22.10 -19.79 6.99
C SER A 223 -22.01 -20.56 8.30
N GLY A 224 -21.48 -19.94 9.36
CA GLY A 224 -21.24 -20.54 10.67
C GLY A 224 -20.10 -21.57 10.70
N ALA A 225 -19.37 -21.76 9.60
CA ALA A 225 -18.17 -22.59 9.56
C ALA A 225 -16.95 -21.80 10.07
N PRO A 226 -16.04 -22.41 10.87
CA PRO A 226 -14.77 -21.80 11.23
C PRO A 226 -13.98 -21.36 10.00
N ILE A 227 -13.36 -20.18 10.08
CA ILE A 227 -12.61 -19.56 8.98
C ILE A 227 -11.13 -19.51 9.34
N ILE A 228 -10.29 -20.10 8.51
CA ILE A 228 -8.86 -19.89 8.53
C ILE A 228 -8.57 -18.78 7.50
N LEU A 229 -8.42 -17.55 7.99
CA LEU A 229 -8.18 -16.36 7.16
C LEU A 229 -6.68 -16.20 6.94
N ILE A 230 -6.24 -16.16 5.69
CA ILE A 230 -4.82 -16.08 5.33
C ILE A 230 -4.58 -14.79 4.54
N GLY A 231 -3.62 -13.94 4.97
CA GLY A 231 -3.30 -12.66 4.32
C GLY A 231 -2.51 -11.70 5.22
N ASP A 232 -2.69 -10.35 5.10
CA ASP A 232 -1.84 -9.33 5.73
C ASP A 232 -2.60 -8.09 6.30
N PRO A 233 -2.71 -7.88 7.65
CA PRO A 233 -3.48 -6.79 8.31
C PRO A 233 -2.67 -5.63 8.90
N ARG A 234 -3.30 -4.45 9.26
CA ARG A 234 -2.64 -3.24 9.87
C ARG A 234 -3.48 -2.31 10.76
N GLN A 235 -2.91 -1.50 11.60
CA GLN A 235 -2.66 -0.27 12.46
C GLN A 235 -3.86 0.56 13.00
N CYS A 236 -3.90 0.98 14.34
CA CYS A 236 -4.99 1.76 14.96
C CYS A 236 -4.68 2.49 16.28
N LEU A 237 -5.66 3.35 16.77
CA LEU A 237 -5.71 4.01 18.09
C LEU A 237 -6.82 3.42 18.98
N PRO A 238 -6.70 3.40 20.33
CA PRO A 238 -7.75 2.94 21.21
C PRO A 238 -9.00 3.83 21.17
N GLY A 239 -10.18 3.24 21.38
CA GLY A 239 -11.48 3.86 21.14
C GLY A 239 -11.78 5.13 21.92
N GLU A 240 -11.18 5.30 23.09
CA GLU A 240 -11.29 6.49 23.93
C GLU A 240 -10.40 7.66 23.48
N SER A 241 -9.58 7.51 22.44
CA SER A 241 -8.75 8.60 21.91
C SER A 241 -9.62 9.77 21.45
N LEU A 242 -9.35 10.96 22.00
CA LEU A 242 -10.15 12.16 21.74
C LEU A 242 -9.70 12.85 20.46
N ILE A 243 -10.53 12.82 19.45
CA ILE A 243 -10.30 13.46 18.14
C ILE A 243 -10.86 14.88 18.17
N GLU A 244 -10.07 15.83 17.74
CA GLU A 244 -10.53 17.24 17.65
C GLU A 244 -11.41 17.42 16.41
N THR A 245 -12.61 17.98 16.62
CA THR A 245 -13.60 18.30 15.57
C THR A 245 -13.91 19.80 15.53
N ALA A 246 -14.77 20.23 14.62
CA ALA A 246 -15.25 21.60 14.58
C ALA A 246 -16.06 21.98 15.84
N ALA A 247 -16.74 21.01 16.47
CA ALA A 247 -17.63 21.21 17.61
C ALA A 247 -16.99 20.93 18.99
N GLY A 248 -15.69 20.61 19.02
CA GLY A 248 -14.95 20.19 20.22
C GLY A 248 -14.28 18.83 20.03
N THR A 249 -14.06 18.10 21.11
CA THR A 249 -13.45 16.76 21.07
C THR A 249 -14.52 15.67 21.08
N LYS A 250 -14.25 14.57 20.35
CA LYS A 250 -15.13 13.39 20.24
C LYS A 250 -14.27 12.13 20.30
N ALA A 251 -14.70 11.07 20.99
CA ALA A 251 -13.95 9.82 20.99
C ALA A 251 -13.82 9.25 19.57
N ILE A 252 -12.67 8.63 19.21
CA ILE A 252 -12.46 8.09 17.87
C ILE A 252 -13.51 7.02 17.53
N SER A 253 -13.95 6.25 18.52
CA SER A 253 -15.04 5.27 18.39
C SER A 253 -16.39 5.88 17.99
N GLU A 254 -16.58 7.18 18.17
CA GLU A 254 -17.80 7.91 17.83
C GLU A 254 -17.69 8.67 16.50
N ILE A 255 -16.49 8.78 15.92
CA ILE A 255 -16.28 9.43 14.63
C ILE A 255 -16.91 8.57 13.51
N ARG A 256 -17.51 9.21 12.51
CA ARG A 256 -18.13 8.56 11.36
C ARG A 256 -17.63 9.18 10.06
N ALA A 257 -17.69 8.43 8.97
CA ALA A 257 -17.50 8.99 7.63
C ALA A 257 -18.48 10.15 7.40
N GLY A 258 -17.99 11.26 6.87
CA GLY A 258 -18.71 12.52 6.73
C GLY A 258 -18.48 13.52 7.88
N ASP A 259 -17.90 13.12 9.00
CA ASP A 259 -17.47 14.04 10.05
C ASP A 259 -16.28 14.90 9.57
N HIS A 260 -16.14 16.11 10.14
CA HIS A 260 -15.00 16.99 9.89
C HIS A 260 -14.11 17.05 11.12
N VAL A 261 -12.86 16.65 10.96
CA VAL A 261 -11.85 16.64 12.04
C VAL A 261 -10.80 17.71 11.80
N ARG A 262 -10.20 18.20 12.88
CA ARG A 262 -9.06 19.12 12.80
C ARG A 262 -7.83 18.37 12.33
N SER A 263 -7.13 18.97 11.37
CA SER A 263 -5.92 18.42 10.78
C SER A 263 -4.85 19.48 10.54
N GLY A 264 -3.61 19.06 10.46
CA GLY A 264 -2.48 19.94 10.20
C GLY A 264 -2.40 20.33 8.72
N MET A 265 -2.49 21.63 8.46
CA MET A 265 -2.41 22.21 7.12
C MET A 265 -0.98 22.66 6.74
N GLY A 266 -0.01 22.55 7.65
CA GLY A 266 1.36 22.98 7.49
C GLY A 266 1.67 24.35 8.10
N ASN A 267 2.95 24.57 8.40
CA ASN A 267 3.50 25.83 8.97
C ASN A 267 2.77 26.32 10.24
N GLY A 268 2.21 25.42 11.05
CA GLY A 268 1.46 25.72 12.27
C GLY A 268 -0.02 25.92 12.08
N HIS A 269 -0.53 25.90 10.85
CA HIS A 269 -1.95 26.10 10.59
C HIS A 269 -2.76 24.81 10.83
N VAL A 270 -3.95 24.97 11.39
CA VAL A 270 -4.95 23.93 11.59
C VAL A 270 -6.18 24.24 10.75
N GLY A 271 -6.72 23.23 10.11
CA GLY A 271 -7.96 23.34 9.33
C GLY A 271 -8.90 22.16 9.62
N LEU A 272 -10.01 22.13 8.94
CA LEU A 272 -10.96 21.03 8.96
C LEU A 272 -10.79 20.17 7.72
N SER A 273 -10.76 18.87 7.89
CA SER A 273 -10.69 17.90 6.81
C SER A 273 -11.78 16.84 6.98
N LEU A 274 -12.33 16.38 5.86
CA LEU A 274 -13.40 15.39 5.81
C LEU A 274 -12.86 14.01 6.18
N VAL A 275 -13.56 13.29 7.05
CA VAL A 275 -13.35 11.86 7.29
C VAL A 275 -14.03 11.07 6.19
N THR A 276 -13.27 10.40 5.36
CA THR A 276 -13.78 9.60 4.24
C THR A 276 -14.16 8.20 4.66
N LYS A 277 -13.47 7.64 5.67
CA LYS A 277 -13.67 6.28 6.15
C LYS A 277 -13.28 6.15 7.61
N THR A 278 -13.93 5.23 8.32
CA THR A 278 -13.56 4.81 9.69
C THR A 278 -13.36 3.30 9.70
N ASN A 279 -12.36 2.83 10.44
CA ASN A 279 -12.07 1.42 10.65
C ASN A 279 -12.00 1.14 12.14
N GLU A 280 -12.41 -0.07 12.55
CA GLU A 280 -12.27 -0.57 13.92
C GLU A 280 -11.81 -2.04 13.90
N LYS A 281 -11.00 -2.42 14.88
CA LYS A 281 -10.63 -3.83 15.09
C LYS A 281 -10.36 -4.11 16.56
N HIS A 282 -10.47 -5.36 16.97
CA HIS A 282 -9.99 -5.82 18.26
C HIS A 282 -8.46 -6.03 18.21
N PHE A 283 -7.76 -5.53 19.22
CA PHE A 283 -6.31 -5.64 19.36
C PHE A 283 -5.96 -6.17 20.74
N VAL A 284 -5.17 -7.22 20.77
CA VAL A 284 -4.57 -7.79 21.98
C VAL A 284 -3.05 -7.65 21.86
N GLY A 285 -2.43 -6.91 22.75
CA GLY A 285 -1.00 -6.64 22.70
C GLY A 285 -0.59 -5.49 23.62
N GLU A 286 0.47 -4.80 23.28
CA GLU A 286 0.93 -3.63 24.02
C GLU A 286 0.68 -2.36 23.22
N LEU A 287 -0.01 -1.37 23.79
CA LEU A 287 -0.01 -0.02 23.26
C LEU A 287 1.25 0.72 23.68
N VAL A 288 1.79 1.51 22.76
CA VAL A 288 2.84 2.48 23.04
C VAL A 288 2.18 3.75 23.58
N VAL A 289 2.60 4.19 24.73
CA VAL A 289 2.16 5.42 25.39
C VAL A 289 3.26 6.47 25.27
N ILE A 290 3.00 7.53 24.54
CA ILE A 290 3.92 8.66 24.34
C ILE A 290 3.42 9.85 25.13
N GLU A 291 4.22 10.38 26.07
CA GLU A 291 3.98 11.61 26.83
C GLU A 291 4.98 12.68 26.39
N THR A 292 4.50 13.89 26.14
CA THR A 292 5.34 15.03 25.77
C THR A 292 5.69 15.92 26.97
N GLU A 293 6.66 16.83 26.82
CA GLU A 293 7.06 17.77 27.88
C GLU A 293 5.91 18.70 28.28
N SER A 294 5.03 19.07 27.37
CA SER A 294 3.83 19.87 27.68
C SER A 294 2.68 19.08 28.31
N GLY A 295 2.80 17.75 28.41
CA GLY A 295 1.80 16.86 29.02
C GLY A 295 0.78 16.27 28.05
N ALA A 296 0.90 16.49 26.72
CA ALA A 296 0.07 15.77 25.76
C ALA A 296 0.43 14.28 25.79
N THR A 297 -0.59 13.42 25.79
CA THR A 297 -0.41 11.97 25.87
C THR A 297 -1.21 11.25 24.81
N ILE A 298 -0.55 10.42 24.00
CA ILE A 298 -1.21 9.58 23.02
C ILE A 298 -0.87 8.11 23.24
N ARG A 299 -1.87 7.24 23.04
CA ARG A 299 -1.77 5.79 23.08
C ARG A 299 -2.06 5.25 21.70
N SER A 300 -1.21 4.37 21.18
CA SER A 300 -1.38 3.80 19.85
C SER A 300 -0.78 2.41 19.77
N THR A 301 -1.22 1.61 18.79
CA THR A 301 -0.53 0.35 18.47
C THR A 301 0.92 0.65 18.07
N PRO A 302 1.88 -0.27 18.26
CA PRO A 302 3.30 -0.03 17.93
C PRO A 302 3.53 0.45 16.50
N ASP A 303 2.66 0.05 15.59
CA ASP A 303 2.73 0.31 14.15
C ASP A 303 2.15 1.65 13.74
N HIS A 304 1.25 2.19 14.56
CA HIS A 304 0.59 3.45 14.27
C HIS A 304 1.61 4.57 14.06
N THR A 305 1.42 5.34 13.00
CA THR A 305 2.43 6.30 12.56
C THR A 305 2.17 7.68 13.12
N HIS A 306 3.19 8.22 13.78
CA HIS A 306 3.28 9.61 14.20
C HIS A 306 4.29 10.38 13.35
N PHE A 307 4.34 11.70 13.52
CA PHE A 307 5.37 12.56 12.96
C PHE A 307 6.42 12.82 14.04
N ALA A 308 7.54 12.07 14.02
CA ALA A 308 8.56 12.20 15.05
C ALA A 308 9.99 12.10 14.49
N GLU A 309 10.92 12.90 15.03
CA GLU A 309 12.33 12.90 14.63
C GLU A 309 13.22 13.48 15.73
N TYR A 310 14.47 13.03 15.79
CA TYR A 310 15.46 13.67 16.66
C TYR A 310 15.85 15.06 16.14
N SER A 311 15.83 16.05 17.02
CA SER A 311 16.27 17.39 16.69
C SER A 311 17.76 17.40 16.31
N THR A 312 18.05 18.04 15.19
CA THR A 312 19.44 18.30 14.74
C THR A 312 19.95 19.68 15.17
N ALA A 313 19.22 20.40 16.02
CA ALA A 313 19.60 21.70 16.54
C ALA A 313 20.84 21.60 17.45
N ARG A 314 21.62 22.69 17.51
CA ARG A 314 22.86 22.78 18.35
C ARG A 314 22.59 22.56 19.86
N HIS A 315 21.40 22.86 20.31
CA HIS A 315 20.97 22.75 21.72
C HIS A 315 20.04 21.59 22.02
N ALA A 316 20.06 20.54 21.16
CA ALA A 316 19.34 19.30 21.47
C ALA A 316 19.90 18.68 22.76
N VAL A 317 19.02 18.07 23.54
CA VAL A 317 19.39 17.43 24.82
C VAL A 317 20.43 16.35 24.58
N GLU A 318 21.47 16.35 25.41
CA GLU A 318 22.50 15.32 25.41
C GLU A 318 22.02 14.07 26.15
N SER A 319 22.25 12.92 25.56
CA SER A 319 21.84 11.62 26.10
C SER A 319 22.87 10.55 25.74
N HIS A 320 22.79 9.41 26.42
CA HIS A 320 23.51 8.21 26.07
C HIS A 320 22.64 7.36 25.16
N PHE A 321 23.07 7.13 23.91
CA PHE A 321 22.36 6.36 22.91
C PHE A 321 23.02 4.98 22.74
N VAL A 322 22.22 3.92 22.79
CA VAL A 322 22.60 2.61 22.26
C VAL A 322 21.92 2.47 20.90
N TYR A 323 22.66 2.12 19.87
CA TYR A 323 22.16 2.10 18.52
C TYR A 323 22.60 0.86 17.72
N LEU A 324 21.81 0.53 16.72
CA LEU A 324 22.13 -0.41 15.66
C LEU A 324 22.46 0.41 14.41
N MET A 325 23.58 0.10 13.76
CA MET A 325 24.00 0.69 12.49
C MET A 325 24.05 -0.36 11.40
N GLU A 326 23.66 0.02 10.19
CA GLU A 326 23.77 -0.76 8.98
C GLU A 326 24.78 -0.16 8.00
N ARG A 327 25.59 -1.01 7.40
CA ARG A 327 26.27 -0.77 6.13
C ARG A 327 25.93 -1.90 5.18
N SER A 328 25.29 -1.57 4.07
CA SER A 328 24.75 -2.55 3.11
C SER A 328 25.83 -3.50 2.54
N ASP A 329 27.09 -3.03 2.45
CA ASP A 329 28.24 -3.82 2.00
C ASP A 329 28.87 -4.70 3.10
N LEU A 330 28.61 -4.42 4.39
CA LEU A 330 29.23 -5.16 5.50
C LEU A 330 28.21 -5.89 6.39
N GLY A 331 27.07 -5.26 6.70
CA GLY A 331 26.07 -5.79 7.62
C GLY A 331 25.79 -4.84 8.78
N PHE A 332 25.52 -5.40 9.97
CA PHE A 332 25.05 -4.65 11.14
C PHE A 332 26.02 -4.70 12.30
N ARG A 333 26.05 -3.61 13.07
CA ARG A 333 26.76 -3.51 14.34
C ARG A 333 25.92 -2.82 15.40
N VAL A 334 26.11 -3.22 16.66
CA VAL A 334 25.63 -2.46 17.82
C VAL A 334 26.73 -1.49 18.28
N GLY A 335 26.32 -0.33 18.77
CA GLY A 335 27.26 0.65 19.32
C GLY A 335 26.58 1.63 20.25
N ARG A 336 27.37 2.45 20.93
CA ARG A 336 26.91 3.52 21.80
C ARG A 336 27.54 4.86 21.50
N ALA A 337 26.85 5.94 21.83
CA ALA A 337 27.35 7.30 21.73
C ALA A 337 26.75 8.17 22.82
N TYR A 338 27.47 9.22 23.22
CA TYR A 338 27.00 10.27 24.11
C TYR A 338 26.95 11.60 23.37
N GLY A 339 26.05 12.47 23.74
CA GLY A 339 25.93 13.84 23.28
C GLY A 339 24.58 14.15 22.64
N SER A 340 24.45 15.30 21.99
CA SER A 340 23.27 15.62 21.19
C SER A 340 23.22 14.75 19.93
N PRO A 341 22.03 14.40 19.40
CA PRO A 341 21.89 13.49 18.26
C PRO A 341 22.78 13.84 17.06
N ALA A 342 22.90 15.14 16.73
CA ALA A 342 23.63 15.66 15.58
C ALA A 342 24.86 16.50 15.93
N ALA A 343 25.52 16.25 17.05
CA ALA A 343 26.71 17.00 17.46
C ALA A 343 27.75 17.05 16.33
N ARG A 344 28.21 18.28 15.98
CA ARG A 344 29.14 18.50 14.86
C ARG A 344 30.61 18.19 15.22
N LEU A 345 30.90 18.02 16.50
CA LEU A 345 32.23 17.62 16.95
C LEU A 345 32.44 16.16 16.68
N SER A 346 33.56 15.80 16.11
CA SER A 346 33.90 14.44 15.66
C SER A 346 33.67 13.39 16.75
N GLY A 347 32.68 12.55 16.52
CA GLY A 347 32.42 11.35 17.33
C GLY A 347 31.40 11.48 18.44
N SER A 348 30.75 12.61 18.64
CA SER A 348 29.67 12.75 19.61
C SER A 348 28.28 12.63 18.96
N GLY A 349 27.35 11.95 19.66
CA GLY A 349 26.02 11.63 19.16
C GLY A 349 26.00 10.49 18.12
N PHE A 350 24.87 9.79 18.00
CA PHE A 350 24.76 8.65 17.10
C PHE A 350 24.79 9.04 15.61
N ILE A 351 24.27 10.22 15.23
CA ILE A 351 24.34 10.74 13.86
C ILE A 351 25.78 11.08 13.47
N GLY A 352 26.56 11.66 14.42
CA GLY A 352 27.97 11.94 14.21
C GLY A 352 28.78 10.66 13.97
N ARG A 353 28.49 9.62 14.74
CA ARG A 353 29.07 8.27 14.57
C ARG A 353 28.69 7.64 13.23
N ALA A 354 27.39 7.67 12.87
CA ALA A 354 26.91 7.14 11.60
C ALA A 354 27.62 7.78 10.40
N ARG A 355 27.82 9.11 10.42
CA ARG A 355 28.55 9.84 9.37
C ARG A 355 30.02 9.43 9.31
N THR A 356 30.68 9.29 10.47
CA THR A 356 32.09 8.90 10.54
C THR A 356 32.32 7.50 9.99
N GLU A 357 31.40 6.58 10.27
CA GLU A 357 31.49 5.19 9.86
C GLU A 357 30.87 4.93 8.48
N SER A 358 30.27 5.95 7.85
CA SER A 358 29.55 5.87 6.56
C SER A 358 28.41 4.86 6.62
N ALA A 359 27.64 4.87 7.72
CA ALA A 359 26.47 4.04 7.87
C ALA A 359 25.33 4.46 6.92
N ASP A 360 24.60 3.49 6.39
CA ASP A 360 23.47 3.71 5.51
C ASP A 360 22.19 3.99 6.30
N ARG A 361 22.02 3.28 7.43
CA ARG A 361 20.87 3.43 8.34
C ARG A 361 21.33 3.31 9.78
N THR A 362 20.62 3.96 10.71
CA THR A 362 20.88 3.85 12.14
C THR A 362 19.58 3.88 12.93
N TRP A 363 19.38 2.91 13.80
CA TRP A 363 18.27 2.83 14.75
C TRP A 363 18.81 3.09 16.15
N VAL A 364 18.14 3.94 16.91
CA VAL A 364 18.37 4.06 18.35
C VAL A 364 17.59 2.93 19.01
N LEU A 365 18.28 2.01 19.67
CA LEU A 365 17.67 0.87 20.36
C LEU A 365 17.20 1.27 21.78
N LYS A 366 17.97 2.16 22.40
CA LYS A 366 17.67 2.64 23.74
C LYS A 366 18.34 3.98 24.02
N VAL A 367 17.63 4.83 24.74
CA VAL A 367 18.17 6.08 25.32
C VAL A 367 18.39 5.83 26.81
N CYS A 368 19.60 6.04 27.30
CA CYS A 368 20.01 5.81 28.67
C CYS A 368 20.37 7.13 29.36
N THR A 369 20.17 7.19 30.65
CA THR A 369 20.52 8.34 31.50
C THR A 369 21.99 8.31 31.93
N THR A 370 22.60 7.13 31.97
CA THR A 370 23.99 6.96 32.41
C THR A 370 24.84 6.29 31.33
N ALA A 371 26.16 6.52 31.40
CA ALA A 371 27.13 5.86 30.53
C ALA A 371 27.23 4.34 30.85
N GLU A 372 27.00 3.97 32.08
CA GLU A 372 27.05 2.58 32.59
C GLU A 372 25.90 1.78 31.98
N ASP A 373 24.65 2.28 32.04
CA ASP A 373 23.50 1.66 31.38
C ASP A 373 23.71 1.50 29.88
N ALA A 374 24.26 2.55 29.23
CA ALA A 374 24.53 2.47 27.80
C ALA A 374 25.60 1.39 27.47
N ALA A 375 26.62 1.24 28.35
CA ALA A 375 27.60 0.18 28.20
C ALA A 375 26.98 -1.20 28.38
N PHE A 376 26.12 -1.34 29.40
CA PHE A 376 25.39 -2.57 29.66
C PHE A 376 24.53 -2.99 28.46
N TYR A 377 23.65 -2.08 27.96
CA TYR A 377 22.76 -2.42 26.86
C TYR A 377 23.49 -2.62 25.53
N GLU A 378 24.62 -1.93 25.28
CA GLU A 378 25.46 -2.21 24.11
C GLU A 378 25.95 -3.68 24.13
N GLN A 379 26.48 -4.15 25.28
CA GLN A 379 26.95 -5.54 25.45
C GLN A 379 25.75 -6.50 25.45
N PHE A 380 24.68 -6.17 26.15
CA PHE A 380 23.50 -7.02 26.24
C PHE A 380 22.94 -7.35 24.87
N TYR A 381 22.66 -6.32 24.02
CA TYR A 381 22.15 -6.56 22.66
C TYR A 381 23.19 -7.25 21.77
N SER A 382 24.45 -6.89 21.88
CA SER A 382 25.53 -7.55 21.13
C SER A 382 25.63 -9.04 21.41
N LEU A 383 25.63 -9.42 22.66
CA LEU A 383 25.79 -10.82 23.10
C LEU A 383 24.50 -11.62 22.84
N THR A 384 23.35 -11.08 23.17
CA THR A 384 22.05 -11.76 23.00
C THR A 384 21.78 -12.10 21.54
N TYR A 385 22.09 -11.19 20.63
CA TYR A 385 21.79 -11.38 19.22
C TYR A 385 23.01 -11.74 18.36
N GLY A 386 24.19 -11.81 18.93
CA GLY A 386 25.43 -12.14 18.23
C GLY A 386 25.80 -11.09 17.17
N ILE A 387 25.44 -9.81 17.38
CA ILE A 387 25.76 -8.69 16.49
C ILE A 387 27.02 -8.00 17.01
N PRO A 388 28.11 -7.84 16.19
CA PRO A 388 29.37 -7.30 16.66
C PRO A 388 29.27 -5.82 17.04
N THR A 389 30.12 -5.41 18.00
CA THR A 389 30.34 -3.98 18.34
C THR A 389 31.49 -3.36 17.52
N SER A 390 32.17 -4.16 16.69
CA SER A 390 33.27 -3.70 15.84
C SER A 390 32.85 -2.58 14.91
N VAL A 391 33.65 -1.49 14.86
CA VAL A 391 33.37 -0.33 14.01
C VAL A 391 33.56 -0.65 12.54
N PHE A 392 32.73 -0.09 11.66
CA PHE A 392 32.84 -0.30 10.22
C PHE A 392 34.07 0.34 9.59
N LYS A 393 34.59 1.41 10.17
CA LYS A 393 35.73 2.15 9.66
C LYS A 393 36.67 2.53 10.80
N THR A 394 37.89 2.03 10.69
CA THR A 394 38.97 2.39 11.62
C THR A 394 39.75 3.55 11.06
N ALA A 395 39.74 4.69 11.73
CA ALA A 395 40.52 5.85 11.32
C ALA A 395 42.04 5.53 11.37
N GLY A 396 42.72 5.59 10.23
CA GLY A 396 44.18 5.62 10.12
C GLY A 396 44.93 4.30 10.20
N ARG A 397 44.30 3.13 10.40
CA ARG A 397 44.98 1.83 10.50
C ARG A 397 44.56 0.88 9.39
N LYS A 398 45.30 0.83 8.28
CA LYS A 398 45.03 -0.01 7.11
C LYS A 398 44.92 -1.51 7.39
N LEU A 399 45.68 -2.02 8.40
CA LEU A 399 45.69 -3.43 8.78
C LEU A 399 44.39 -3.98 9.40
N PHE A 400 43.51 -3.11 9.90
CA PHE A 400 42.26 -3.52 10.53
C PHE A 400 41.07 -3.56 9.58
N THR A 401 41.10 -2.85 8.45
CA THR A 401 39.95 -2.75 7.54
C THR A 401 39.60 -4.08 6.89
N SER A 402 40.60 -4.87 6.49
CA SER A 402 40.38 -6.21 5.91
C SER A 402 39.90 -7.22 6.97
N ASN A 403 40.40 -7.16 8.21
CA ASN A 403 39.95 -8.02 9.28
C ASN A 403 38.54 -7.68 9.76
N VAL A 404 38.15 -6.40 9.76
CA VAL A 404 36.77 -5.97 10.06
C VAL A 404 35.81 -6.53 9.02
N ALA A 405 36.12 -6.42 7.73
CA ALA A 405 35.29 -7.00 6.65
C ALA A 405 35.09 -8.52 6.86
N ARG A 406 36.17 -9.27 7.18
CA ARG A 406 36.09 -10.71 7.45
C ARG A 406 35.18 -11.06 8.64
N ILE A 407 35.10 -10.22 9.67
CA ILE A 407 34.17 -10.44 10.80
C ILE A 407 32.72 -10.38 10.27
N PHE A 408 32.39 -9.37 9.47
CA PHE A 408 31.06 -9.20 8.93
C PHE A 408 30.71 -10.24 7.83
N GLU A 409 31.69 -10.70 7.05
CA GLU A 409 31.54 -11.82 6.11
C GLU A 409 31.29 -13.16 6.82
N ALA A 410 31.94 -13.37 7.99
CA ALA A 410 31.80 -14.60 8.77
C ALA A 410 30.51 -14.65 9.62
N LEU A 411 29.84 -13.51 9.82
CA LEU A 411 28.68 -13.39 10.66
C LEU A 411 27.47 -12.95 9.83
N ASP A 412 26.44 -13.78 9.75
CA ASP A 412 25.13 -13.29 9.26
C ASP A 412 24.50 -12.35 10.31
N THR A 413 24.77 -11.06 10.16
CA THR A 413 24.23 -10.03 11.04
C THR A 413 22.87 -9.51 10.63
N ARG A 414 22.41 -9.79 9.39
CA ARG A 414 21.17 -9.21 8.82
C ARG A 414 19.93 -9.79 9.48
N GLY A 415 19.79 -11.11 9.49
CA GLY A 415 18.68 -11.78 10.16
C GLY A 415 18.65 -11.46 11.66
N ARG A 416 19.82 -11.44 12.31
CA ARG A 416 19.97 -11.13 13.75
C ARG A 416 19.56 -9.69 14.10
N ALA A 417 19.92 -8.72 13.27
CA ALA A 417 19.52 -7.32 13.43
C ALA A 417 18.02 -7.11 13.33
N ARG A 418 17.38 -7.80 12.39
CA ARG A 418 15.92 -7.76 12.23
C ARG A 418 15.22 -8.37 13.43
N LYS A 419 15.71 -9.55 13.89
CA LYS A 419 15.20 -10.17 15.10
C LYS A 419 15.32 -9.25 16.31
N LEU A 420 16.48 -8.60 16.51
CA LEU A 420 16.68 -7.63 17.59
C LEU A 420 15.60 -6.53 17.54
N LEU A 421 15.40 -5.89 16.39
CA LEU A 421 14.42 -4.81 16.26
C LEU A 421 12.98 -5.30 16.51
N ALA A 422 12.62 -6.46 15.96
CA ALA A 422 11.30 -7.07 16.18
C ALA A 422 11.07 -7.39 17.67
N ASP A 423 12.02 -8.04 18.34
CA ASP A 423 11.91 -8.43 19.76
C ASP A 423 11.75 -7.22 20.70
N ILE A 424 12.28 -6.05 20.32
CA ILE A 424 12.06 -4.80 21.08
C ILE A 424 10.88 -3.96 20.54
N GLY A 425 10.11 -4.52 19.59
CA GLY A 425 8.91 -3.90 19.02
C GLY A 425 9.19 -2.66 18.18
N MET A 426 10.29 -2.66 17.42
CA MET A 426 10.69 -1.57 16.53
C MET A 426 10.61 -2.01 15.06
N ALA A 427 10.06 -1.14 14.21
CA ALA A 427 10.02 -1.35 12.78
C ALA A 427 11.39 -1.12 12.13
N TYR A 428 11.88 -2.11 11.39
CA TYR A 428 13.13 -2.02 10.62
C TYR A 428 13.07 -0.90 9.56
N GLY A 429 11.88 -0.66 8.97
CA GLY A 429 11.62 0.37 7.97
C GLY A 429 11.76 1.81 8.42
N ALA A 430 11.85 2.07 9.71
CA ALA A 430 11.85 3.40 10.29
C ALA A 430 13.16 3.71 11.05
N PRO A 431 14.31 3.81 10.37
CA PRO A 431 15.57 4.17 11.00
C PRO A 431 15.52 5.61 11.50
N HIS A 432 16.14 5.89 12.64
CA HIS A 432 16.24 7.24 13.20
C HIS A 432 17.19 8.16 12.44
N TYR A 433 18.10 7.58 11.69
CA TYR A 433 18.97 8.35 10.82
C TYR A 433 19.25 7.63 9.51
N VAL A 434 19.15 8.40 8.42
CA VAL A 434 19.58 8.05 7.06
C VAL A 434 20.34 9.26 6.52
N PRO A 435 21.52 9.10 5.94
CA PRO A 435 22.27 10.23 5.38
C PRO A 435 21.54 10.83 4.17
N GLN A 436 21.45 12.17 4.12
CA GLN A 436 20.77 12.91 3.04
C GLN A 436 21.61 13.04 1.77
N SER A 437 22.91 12.76 1.83
CA SER A 437 23.81 12.78 0.69
C SER A 437 24.90 11.73 0.84
N SER A 438 25.28 11.14 -0.29
CA SER A 438 26.37 10.19 -0.28
C SER A 438 27.70 10.83 0.06
N ASN A 439 28.49 10.16 0.86
CA ASN A 439 29.91 10.32 0.92
C ASN A 439 30.54 9.88 -0.42
N ARG A 440 31.81 10.27 -0.71
CA ARG A 440 32.54 10.06 -1.98
C ARG A 440 32.51 8.66 -2.61
N VAL A 441 31.91 7.67 -1.96
CA VAL A 441 31.90 6.26 -2.37
C VAL A 441 30.49 5.72 -2.63
N ARG A 442 29.41 6.41 -2.21
CA ARG A 442 28.05 5.92 -2.34
C ARG A 442 27.09 7.02 -2.78
N LYS A 443 26.31 6.70 -3.79
CA LYS A 443 25.35 7.61 -4.43
C LYS A 443 23.98 7.52 -3.74
N ASN A 444 23.39 8.67 -3.45
CA ASN A 444 21.96 9.00 -3.50
C ASN A 444 21.03 8.64 -2.33
N PHE A 445 20.69 9.69 -1.54
CA PHE A 445 19.55 9.70 -0.62
C PHE A 445 18.62 10.87 -0.92
N ARG A 446 17.27 10.68 -0.71
CA ARG A 446 16.29 11.65 -1.16
C ARG A 446 15.06 11.69 -0.30
N SER A 447 14.48 12.89 -0.12
CA SER A 447 13.33 13.07 0.76
C SER A 447 12.09 13.54 0.00
N MET A 448 10.96 12.95 0.34
CA MET A 448 9.64 13.42 -0.03
C MET A 448 9.05 14.20 1.15
N LEU A 449 8.60 15.43 0.89
CA LEU A 449 7.95 16.28 1.88
C LEU A 449 6.45 16.32 1.62
N CYS A 450 5.66 15.92 2.63
CA CYS A 450 4.21 16.11 2.64
C CYS A 450 3.86 17.29 3.56
N GLY A 451 3.04 18.20 3.10
CA GLY A 451 2.60 19.32 3.91
C GLY A 451 2.02 20.48 3.11
N VAL A 452 1.48 21.48 3.80
CA VAL A 452 0.97 22.70 3.19
C VAL A 452 2.13 23.64 2.87
N TYR A 453 2.12 24.15 1.65
CA TYR A 453 3.25 24.85 1.06
C TYR A 453 3.27 26.34 1.28
N ARG A 454 2.13 27.00 1.42
CA ARG A 454 2.05 28.45 1.52
C ARG A 454 1.09 28.85 2.60
N PRO A 455 1.53 29.62 3.60
CA PRO A 455 0.64 30.26 4.56
C PRO A 455 -0.42 31.08 3.83
N GLY A 456 -1.68 30.97 4.23
CA GLY A 456 -2.80 31.74 3.68
C GLY A 456 -3.47 31.18 2.42
N ARG A 457 -3.12 29.96 1.97
CA ARG A 457 -3.91 29.21 0.96
C ARG A 457 -4.55 27.99 1.61
N GLU A 458 -5.82 27.80 1.34
CA GLU A 458 -6.66 26.71 1.90
C GLU A 458 -6.33 25.30 1.38
N ASN A 459 -5.29 25.14 0.59
CA ASN A 459 -5.00 23.89 -0.08
C ASN A 459 -3.70 23.25 0.43
N THR A 460 -3.80 22.04 0.96
CA THR A 460 -2.67 21.13 1.22
C THR A 460 -2.01 20.73 -0.10
N GLN A 461 -0.68 20.79 -0.15
CA GLN A 461 0.10 20.30 -1.27
C GLN A 461 1.18 19.36 -0.77
N HIS A 462 1.28 18.19 -1.38
CA HIS A 462 2.37 17.25 -1.20
C HIS A 462 3.47 17.57 -2.21
N ARG A 463 4.72 17.36 -1.83
CA ARG A 463 5.86 17.69 -2.68
C ARG A 463 6.91 16.59 -2.66
N PHE A 464 7.40 16.29 -3.83
CA PHE A 464 8.61 15.54 -4.04
C PHE A 464 9.76 16.50 -4.44
N SER A 465 10.93 16.29 -3.90
CA SER A 465 12.11 16.98 -4.39
C SER A 465 13.36 16.13 -4.27
N ILE A 466 14.17 16.15 -5.29
CA ILE A 466 15.38 15.38 -5.45
C ILE A 466 16.44 16.26 -6.10
N SER A 467 17.69 16.14 -5.69
CA SER A 467 18.80 16.83 -6.32
C SER A 467 20.05 15.97 -6.34
N GLY A 468 20.88 16.16 -7.33
CA GLY A 468 22.15 15.48 -7.50
C GLY A 468 23.15 16.31 -8.28
N SER A 469 24.36 15.76 -8.46
CA SER A 469 25.43 16.38 -9.22
C SER A 469 26.03 15.45 -10.29
N ASP A 470 25.56 14.20 -10.37
CA ASP A 470 26.04 13.24 -11.36
C ASP A 470 25.40 13.53 -12.72
N PRO A 471 26.19 13.71 -13.80
CA PRO A 471 25.67 13.96 -15.14
C PRO A 471 24.94 12.74 -15.74
N ASP A 472 25.35 11.52 -15.40
CA ASP A 472 24.73 10.30 -15.92
C ASP A 472 23.33 10.10 -15.33
N ASP A 473 23.19 10.35 -14.03
CA ASP A 473 21.88 10.37 -13.39
C ASP A 473 20.95 11.40 -14.04
N ARG A 474 21.48 12.60 -14.31
CA ARG A 474 20.74 13.65 -15.01
C ARG A 474 20.26 13.19 -16.38
N ALA A 475 21.16 12.59 -17.16
CA ALA A 475 20.86 12.14 -18.52
C ALA A 475 19.82 11.00 -18.54
N ARG A 476 19.84 10.10 -17.53
CA ARG A 476 18.84 9.03 -17.39
C ARG A 476 17.45 9.60 -17.07
N LEU A 477 17.38 10.55 -16.13
CA LEU A 477 16.14 11.20 -15.75
C LEU A 477 15.55 12.06 -16.88
N GLU A 478 16.40 12.77 -17.63
CA GLU A 478 15.96 13.55 -18.80
C GLU A 478 15.47 12.65 -19.95
N ARG A 479 16.10 11.49 -20.20
CA ARG A 479 15.65 10.50 -21.19
C ARG A 479 14.29 9.90 -20.82
N ALA A 480 14.02 9.73 -19.54
CA ALA A 480 12.71 9.27 -19.05
C ALA A 480 11.63 10.38 -19.04
N GLY A 481 11.89 11.54 -19.64
CA GLY A 481 10.92 12.63 -19.77
C GLY A 481 10.67 13.42 -18.49
N LEU A 482 11.45 13.21 -17.43
CA LEU A 482 11.25 13.93 -16.18
C LEU A 482 11.74 15.39 -16.26
N PRO A 483 11.06 16.35 -15.58
CA PRO A 483 11.36 17.77 -15.65
C PRO A 483 12.62 18.12 -14.84
N VAL A 484 13.80 17.76 -15.33
CA VAL A 484 15.08 18.03 -14.68
C VAL A 484 15.47 19.49 -14.88
N ARG A 485 15.79 20.19 -13.79
CA ARG A 485 16.23 21.59 -13.79
C ARG A 485 17.64 21.71 -13.22
N ALA A 486 18.37 22.75 -13.61
CA ALA A 486 19.64 23.08 -12.99
C ALA A 486 19.44 23.44 -11.49
N ALA A 487 20.33 22.97 -10.64
CA ALA A 487 20.32 23.33 -9.23
C ALA A 487 20.82 24.75 -9.02
N THR A 488 20.08 25.55 -8.25
CA THR A 488 20.40 26.98 -8.03
C THR A 488 21.62 27.24 -7.15
N LYS A 489 22.03 26.25 -6.34
CA LYS A 489 23.10 26.43 -5.33
C LYS A 489 24.45 25.79 -5.66
N HIS A 490 24.50 24.91 -6.67
CA HIS A 490 25.73 24.21 -7.04
C HIS A 490 25.89 24.20 -8.56
N HIS A 491 27.00 24.74 -9.05
CA HIS A 491 27.38 24.68 -10.45
C HIS A 491 27.46 23.19 -10.89
N GLY A 492 26.74 22.85 -11.97
CA GLY A 492 26.67 21.48 -12.47
C GLY A 492 25.64 20.55 -11.78
N GLY A 493 25.00 21.00 -10.71
CA GLY A 493 23.95 20.23 -10.05
C GLY A 493 22.62 20.27 -10.80
N TRP A 494 21.80 19.24 -10.58
CA TRP A 494 20.45 19.13 -11.12
C TRP A 494 19.42 18.88 -10.00
N ARG A 495 18.15 19.11 -10.30
CA ARG A 495 17.04 18.85 -9.39
C ARG A 495 15.76 18.51 -10.14
N ILE A 496 14.92 17.69 -9.53
CA ILE A 496 13.51 17.49 -9.88
C ILE A 496 12.66 17.94 -8.70
N GLU A 497 11.59 18.64 -8.98
CA GLU A 497 10.60 19.05 -7.99
C GLU A 497 9.21 18.83 -8.57
N GLY A 498 8.35 18.15 -7.81
CA GLY A 498 6.92 17.97 -8.10
C GLY A 498 6.08 18.42 -6.91
N ALA A 499 4.93 19.02 -7.15
CA ALA A 499 3.95 19.35 -6.13
C ALA A 499 2.55 19.04 -6.64
N ASN A 500 1.75 18.34 -5.81
CA ASN A 500 0.39 17.95 -6.15
C ASN A 500 -0.48 17.95 -4.90
N LYS A 501 -1.80 18.12 -5.05
CA LYS A 501 -2.77 17.95 -3.96
C LYS A 501 -2.93 16.48 -3.59
N SER A 502 -2.78 15.56 -4.54
CA SER A 502 -2.81 14.11 -4.31
C SER A 502 -1.46 13.60 -3.86
N ILE A 503 -1.41 12.98 -2.68
CA ILE A 503 -0.21 12.29 -2.19
C ILE A 503 0.14 11.08 -3.08
N ALA A 504 -0.87 10.42 -3.64
CA ALA A 504 -0.68 9.30 -4.55
C ALA A 504 0.11 9.71 -5.80
N ALA A 505 -0.21 10.86 -6.41
CA ALA A 505 0.52 11.37 -7.56
C ALA A 505 1.99 11.74 -7.22
N ILE A 506 2.25 12.20 -6.01
CA ILE A 506 3.62 12.50 -5.55
C ILE A 506 4.40 11.20 -5.25
N ARG A 507 3.76 10.19 -4.69
CA ARG A 507 4.35 8.86 -4.47
C ARG A 507 4.66 8.17 -5.81
N GLU A 508 3.77 8.30 -6.79
CA GLU A 508 4.00 7.80 -8.14
C GLU A 508 5.23 8.44 -8.80
N LEU A 509 5.35 9.78 -8.73
CA LEU A 509 6.55 10.47 -9.20
C LEU A 509 7.81 10.00 -8.46
N ALA A 510 7.74 9.79 -7.14
CA ALA A 510 8.85 9.28 -6.35
C ALA A 510 9.21 7.84 -6.74
N ALA A 511 8.22 6.99 -7.00
CA ALA A 511 8.42 5.62 -7.49
C ALA A 511 9.11 5.61 -8.87
N THR A 512 8.63 6.42 -9.81
CA THR A 512 9.25 6.56 -11.15
C THR A 512 10.72 6.98 -11.03
N VAL A 513 11.03 7.91 -10.13
CA VAL A 513 12.43 8.32 -9.91
C VAL A 513 13.26 7.20 -9.28
N THR A 514 12.70 6.42 -8.35
CA THR A 514 13.41 5.29 -7.72
C THR A 514 13.62 4.13 -8.69
N GLU A 515 12.73 3.90 -9.63
CA GLU A 515 12.91 2.93 -10.73
C GLU A 515 14.10 3.30 -11.62
N ILE A 516 14.23 4.60 -11.98
CA ILE A 516 15.35 5.10 -12.80
C ILE A 516 16.64 5.14 -12.00
N MET A 517 16.55 5.32 -10.70
CA MET A 517 17.68 5.54 -9.79
C MET A 517 17.58 4.61 -8.57
N SER A 518 17.93 3.38 -8.76
CA SER A 518 17.79 2.27 -7.81
C SER A 518 18.46 2.46 -6.44
N ASP A 519 19.51 3.30 -6.37
CA ASP A 519 20.19 3.64 -5.10
C ASP A 519 19.44 4.70 -4.27
N THR A 520 18.21 5.02 -4.63
CA THR A 520 17.45 6.12 -4.00
C THR A 520 16.58 5.59 -2.87
N VAL A 521 16.66 6.25 -1.70
CA VAL A 521 15.76 6.01 -0.56
C VAL A 521 14.77 7.16 -0.47
N VAL A 522 13.47 6.85 -0.51
CA VAL A 522 12.41 7.82 -0.29
C VAL A 522 12.15 7.97 1.20
N LEU A 523 12.29 9.19 1.73
CA LEU A 523 11.97 9.54 3.11
C LEU A 523 10.71 10.40 3.14
N GLU A 524 9.65 9.92 3.74
CA GLU A 524 8.44 10.71 3.93
C GLU A 524 8.53 11.56 5.20
N SER A 525 8.22 12.86 5.06
CA SER A 525 8.20 13.79 6.17
C SER A 525 7.16 14.89 5.96
N ALA A 526 6.65 15.46 7.05
CA ALA A 526 5.69 16.54 7.01
C ALA A 526 6.22 17.80 7.69
N LYS A 527 5.93 18.95 7.08
CA LYS A 527 6.25 20.26 7.67
C LYS A 527 4.98 20.90 8.23
N LEU A 528 4.47 20.37 9.34
CA LEU A 528 3.21 20.80 9.95
C LEU A 528 3.40 21.97 10.92
N ALA A 529 4.59 22.20 11.45
CA ALA A 529 4.93 23.36 12.28
C ALA A 529 6.00 24.23 11.64
N ALA A 530 6.32 25.37 12.23
CA ALA A 530 7.46 26.20 11.85
C ALA A 530 8.78 25.44 12.02
N GLY A 531 9.76 25.71 11.14
CA GLY A 531 11.08 25.08 11.22
C GLY A 531 11.24 23.85 10.32
N THR A 532 11.89 22.79 10.82
CA THR A 532 12.18 21.56 10.07
C THR A 532 10.96 20.64 10.01
N ALA A 533 10.84 19.85 8.95
CA ALA A 533 9.87 18.75 8.86
C ALA A 533 10.21 17.66 9.87
N LEU A 534 9.22 16.86 10.28
CA LEU A 534 9.40 15.62 11.02
C LEU A 534 9.03 14.45 10.13
N ARG A 535 9.76 13.32 10.25
CA ARG A 535 9.51 12.11 9.49
C ARG A 535 8.32 11.34 10.05
N LEU A 536 7.72 10.55 9.18
CA LEU A 536 6.76 9.55 9.61
C LEU A 536 7.50 8.45 10.39
N MET A 537 7.04 8.17 11.62
CA MET A 537 7.70 7.27 12.56
C MET A 537 6.65 6.40 13.25
N PRO A 538 6.73 5.06 13.17
CA PRO A 538 5.88 4.18 13.97
C PRO A 538 6.06 4.45 15.46
N ALA A 539 5.00 4.30 16.22
CA ALA A 539 5.04 4.51 17.68
C ALA A 539 6.09 3.65 18.38
N GLY A 540 6.29 2.40 17.92
CA GLY A 540 7.31 1.49 18.43
C GLY A 540 8.77 1.98 18.26
N ASN A 541 8.99 2.90 17.30
CA ASN A 541 10.30 3.54 17.06
C ASN A 541 10.41 4.91 17.73
N CYS A 542 9.37 5.43 18.39
CA CYS A 542 9.45 6.70 19.10
C CYS A 542 10.25 6.53 20.39
N HIS A 543 11.13 7.48 20.67
CA HIS A 543 11.99 7.50 21.86
C HIS A 543 11.97 8.86 22.57
N ILE A 544 12.37 8.83 23.83
CA ILE A 544 12.61 10.02 24.63
C ILE A 544 13.58 10.95 23.92
N GLY A 545 13.27 12.26 23.89
CA GLY A 545 14.08 13.30 23.29
C GLY A 545 13.85 13.54 21.80
N MET A 546 12.97 12.77 21.14
CA MET A 546 12.48 13.09 19.80
C MET A 546 11.47 14.24 19.86
N ASP A 547 11.44 15.07 18.83
CA ASP A 547 10.38 16.07 18.62
C ASP A 547 9.16 15.36 17.99
N ILE A 548 7.94 15.76 18.38
CA ILE A 548 6.65 15.34 17.85
C ILE A 548 5.78 16.59 17.61
N PHE A 549 4.76 16.53 16.75
CA PHE A 549 3.82 17.62 16.57
C PHE A 549 2.66 17.53 17.54
N ILE A 550 2.37 18.66 18.21
CA ILE A 550 1.20 18.83 19.07
C ILE A 550 0.39 20.06 18.62
N HIS A 551 -0.90 20.04 18.98
CA HIS A 551 -1.79 21.17 18.82
C HIS A 551 -1.97 21.87 20.16
N THR A 552 -1.62 23.14 20.21
CA THR A 552 -1.83 24.02 21.38
C THR A 552 -2.10 25.45 20.91
N ASP A 553 -2.94 26.19 21.63
CA ASP A 553 -3.31 27.57 21.33
C ASP A 553 -3.73 27.83 19.87
N GLY A 554 -4.45 26.85 19.27
CA GLY A 554 -4.94 26.92 17.90
C GLY A 554 -3.85 26.76 16.82
N ARG A 555 -2.65 26.31 17.19
CA ARG A 555 -1.52 26.09 16.28
C ARG A 555 -0.86 24.75 16.50
N ILE A 556 -0.25 24.22 15.43
CA ILE A 556 0.64 23.08 15.52
C ILE A 556 2.05 23.58 15.81
N VAL A 557 2.63 23.04 16.87
CA VAL A 557 4.00 23.30 17.30
C VAL A 557 4.74 21.99 17.49
N LYS A 558 6.07 22.06 17.62
CA LYS A 558 6.89 20.93 18.04
C LYS A 558 6.94 20.89 19.56
N ASP A 559 6.82 19.69 20.09
CA ASP A 559 7.08 19.39 21.48
C ASP A 559 8.00 18.18 21.58
N ARG A 560 8.65 17.99 22.72
CA ARG A 560 9.58 16.90 22.92
C ARG A 560 8.92 15.75 23.63
N ILE A 561 9.22 14.53 23.20
CA ILE A 561 8.82 13.30 23.89
C ILE A 561 9.60 13.21 25.20
N LYS A 562 8.88 13.25 26.32
CA LYS A 562 9.38 13.16 27.68
C LYS A 562 9.49 11.71 28.15
N SER A 563 8.50 10.89 27.84
CA SER A 563 8.49 9.46 28.16
C SER A 563 7.85 8.62 27.08
N VAL A 564 8.32 7.39 26.95
CA VAL A 564 7.71 6.34 26.13
C VAL A 564 7.62 5.09 26.99
N SER A 565 6.41 4.56 27.15
CA SER A 565 6.17 3.33 27.90
C SER A 565 5.26 2.39 27.10
N ARG A 566 5.14 1.15 27.54
CA ARG A 566 4.27 0.14 26.94
C ARG A 566 3.22 -0.29 27.96
N GLN A 567 1.98 -0.44 27.53
CA GLN A 567 0.86 -0.81 28.37
C GLN A 567 0.11 -1.98 27.73
N PRO A 568 -0.08 -3.11 28.44
CA PRO A 568 -0.96 -4.17 27.98
C PRO A 568 -2.36 -3.64 27.65
N PHE A 569 -2.90 -4.11 26.55
CA PHE A 569 -4.21 -3.68 26.06
C PHE A 569 -4.92 -4.88 25.41
N ASP A 570 -6.21 -4.98 25.71
CA ASP A 570 -7.14 -5.93 25.13
C ASP A 570 -8.45 -5.18 24.89
N GLY A 571 -8.75 -4.86 23.64
CA GLY A 571 -9.94 -4.07 23.31
C GLY A 571 -9.96 -3.54 21.87
N LEU A 572 -11.00 -2.77 21.56
CA LEU A 572 -11.17 -2.18 20.23
C LEU A 572 -10.22 -1.01 20.00
N VAL A 573 -9.58 -1.02 18.84
CA VAL A 573 -8.76 0.07 18.33
C VAL A 573 -9.32 0.57 17.00
N TYR A 574 -9.12 1.85 16.70
CA TYR A 574 -9.78 2.57 15.62
C TYR A 574 -8.78 3.34 14.77
N ASP A 575 -9.10 3.51 13.50
CA ASP A 575 -8.42 4.45 12.58
C ASP A 575 -9.46 5.21 11.75
N ILE A 576 -9.09 6.42 11.30
CA ILE A 576 -9.91 7.26 10.45
C ILE A 576 -9.11 7.70 9.23
N ASP A 577 -9.71 7.62 8.06
CA ASP A 577 -9.11 8.14 6.83
C ASP A 577 -9.56 9.59 6.62
N VAL A 578 -8.59 10.48 6.45
CA VAL A 578 -8.79 11.92 6.36
C VAL A 578 -8.36 12.41 4.98
N GLU A 579 -9.30 13.03 4.27
CA GLU A 579 -9.10 13.51 2.91
C GLU A 579 -7.96 14.55 2.83
N GLN A 580 -7.17 14.51 1.76
CA GLN A 580 -6.11 15.45 1.38
C GLN A 580 -4.94 15.60 2.36
N THR A 581 -5.19 15.73 3.66
CA THR A 581 -4.14 16.01 4.65
C THR A 581 -3.48 14.74 5.16
N HIS A 582 -4.19 13.62 5.14
CA HIS A 582 -3.75 12.32 5.67
C HIS A 582 -3.18 12.42 7.09
N ASN A 583 -3.73 13.34 7.90
CA ASN A 583 -3.41 13.50 9.31
C ASN A 583 -4.59 14.09 10.08
N PHE A 584 -4.61 13.86 11.37
CA PHE A 584 -5.62 14.39 12.27
C PHE A 584 -5.03 14.63 13.68
N ILE A 585 -5.78 15.28 14.55
CA ILE A 585 -5.35 15.59 15.92
C ILE A 585 -6.08 14.69 16.89
N ALA A 586 -5.32 13.85 17.59
CA ALA A 586 -5.81 12.92 18.61
C ALA A 586 -5.12 13.22 19.94
N ASN A 587 -5.90 13.46 21.03
CA ASN A 587 -5.39 13.82 22.35
C ASN A 587 -4.37 14.98 22.32
N GLY A 588 -4.57 15.94 21.42
CA GLY A 588 -3.65 17.06 21.21
C GLY A 588 -2.38 16.73 20.41
N VAL A 589 -2.16 15.49 20.02
CA VAL A 589 -1.02 15.06 19.19
C VAL A 589 -1.46 14.94 17.73
N VAL A 590 -0.65 15.45 16.80
CA VAL A 590 -0.91 15.30 15.36
C VAL A 590 -0.37 13.94 14.91
N THR A 591 -1.26 13.10 14.37
CA THR A 591 -0.94 11.75 13.94
C THR A 591 -1.33 11.51 12.48
N HIS A 592 -0.78 10.48 11.85
CA HIS A 592 -1.04 10.12 10.46
C HIS A 592 -2.13 9.07 10.38
N ASN A 593 -2.98 9.10 9.34
CA ASN A 593 -3.96 8.05 9.05
C ASN A 593 -3.33 6.90 8.24
N CYS A 594 -3.96 5.71 8.27
CA CYS A 594 -3.50 4.54 7.51
C CYS A 594 -3.81 4.61 6.00
N ILE A 595 -3.06 3.83 5.18
CA ILE A 595 -3.00 3.99 3.72
C ILE A 595 -3.65 2.78 3.00
N TYR A 596 -4.94 2.46 3.24
CA TYR A 596 -5.64 1.42 2.47
C TYR A 596 -7.06 1.81 2.07
N GLY A 597 -7.34 1.85 0.77
CA GLY A 597 -8.69 2.19 0.29
C GLY A 597 -8.89 2.28 -1.22
N TRP A 598 -8.00 1.79 -2.07
CA TRP A 598 -8.05 2.10 -3.50
C TRP A 598 -8.84 1.11 -4.39
N ARG A 599 -9.44 0.03 -3.84
CA ARG A 599 -10.25 -0.94 -4.61
C ARG A 599 -11.61 -1.31 -4.01
N GLY A 600 -12.09 -0.57 -3.00
CA GLY A 600 -13.32 -0.99 -2.29
C GLY A 600 -13.16 -2.31 -1.51
N ALA A 601 -11.99 -2.94 -1.55
CA ALA A 601 -11.65 -4.05 -0.69
C ALA A 601 -11.52 -3.54 0.74
N VAL A 602 -12.11 -4.25 1.67
CA VAL A 602 -11.84 -4.06 3.09
C VAL A 602 -10.94 -5.20 3.51
N ASN A 603 -9.87 -4.86 4.22
CA ASN A 603 -9.03 -5.85 4.83
C ASN A 603 -9.88 -6.73 5.77
N ALA A 604 -10.11 -8.00 5.40
CA ALA A 604 -10.95 -8.90 6.20
C ALA A 604 -10.39 -9.07 7.61
N PHE A 605 -9.05 -8.99 7.79
CA PHE A 605 -8.40 -9.04 9.09
C PHE A 605 -8.80 -7.89 10.02
N GLU A 606 -9.16 -6.75 9.47
CA GLU A 606 -9.66 -5.59 10.25
C GLU A 606 -11.10 -5.75 10.70
N ARG A 607 -11.82 -6.77 10.20
CA ARG A 607 -13.25 -7.02 10.47
C ARG A 607 -13.52 -8.29 11.25
N VAL A 608 -12.48 -9.04 11.59
CA VAL A 608 -12.59 -10.29 12.35
C VAL A 608 -11.72 -10.23 13.59
N ASP A 609 -12.18 -10.87 14.64
CA ASP A 609 -11.45 -11.05 15.89
C ASP A 609 -11.06 -12.53 16.00
N TYR A 610 -9.97 -12.88 15.32
CA TYR A 610 -9.46 -14.24 15.30
C TYR A 610 -8.03 -14.27 15.86
N PRO A 611 -7.64 -15.31 16.60
CA PRO A 611 -6.24 -15.49 17.02
C PRO A 611 -5.29 -15.40 15.83
N GLU A 612 -4.19 -14.64 15.97
CA GLU A 612 -3.25 -14.34 14.88
C GLU A 612 -2.00 -15.23 14.94
N PHE A 613 -1.61 -15.75 13.78
CA PHE A 613 -0.38 -16.52 13.54
C PHE A 613 0.39 -15.88 12.38
N SER A 614 1.71 -16.08 12.30
CA SER A 614 2.55 -15.45 11.27
C SER A 614 3.31 -16.47 10.42
N LEU A 615 3.53 -16.13 9.13
CA LEU A 615 4.41 -16.83 8.21
C LEU A 615 5.40 -15.83 7.61
N THR A 616 6.69 -15.99 7.93
CA THR A 616 7.76 -15.06 7.53
C THR A 616 8.79 -15.69 6.59
N GLN A 617 8.94 -17.01 6.57
CA GLN A 617 9.97 -17.73 5.80
C GLN A 617 9.53 -17.94 4.35
N SER A 618 10.21 -17.31 3.38
CA SER A 618 9.94 -17.47 1.94
C SER A 618 10.90 -18.46 1.30
N TRP A 619 10.34 -19.49 0.66
CA TRP A 619 11.09 -20.51 -0.11
C TRP A 619 11.11 -20.23 -1.61
N ARG A 620 10.45 -19.16 -2.06
CA ARG A 620 10.36 -18.77 -3.48
C ARG A 620 11.66 -18.20 -4.00
N PHE A 621 12.42 -17.50 -3.15
CA PHE A 621 13.66 -16.82 -3.47
C PHE A 621 14.59 -16.75 -2.27
N GLY A 622 15.88 -16.56 -2.53
CA GLY A 622 16.92 -16.42 -1.52
C GLY A 622 17.01 -15.05 -0.88
N PRO A 623 17.98 -14.86 0.04
CA PRO A 623 18.16 -13.59 0.74
C PRO A 623 18.42 -12.40 -0.20
N GLU A 624 19.05 -12.64 -1.34
CA GLU A 624 19.42 -11.60 -2.31
C GLU A 624 18.20 -10.92 -2.94
N ILE A 625 17.11 -11.67 -3.14
CA ILE A 625 15.83 -11.14 -3.64
C ILE A 625 14.93 -10.70 -2.48
N ALA A 626 14.99 -11.40 -1.33
CA ALA A 626 14.27 -10.99 -0.15
C ALA A 626 14.71 -9.60 0.36
N GLN A 627 15.99 -9.25 0.19
CA GLN A 627 16.51 -7.98 0.66
C GLN A 627 15.86 -6.77 -0.04
N PRO A 628 15.81 -6.64 -1.37
CA PRO A 628 15.09 -5.56 -2.03
C PRO A 628 13.58 -5.56 -1.74
N ALA A 629 12.97 -6.75 -1.65
CA ALA A 629 11.56 -6.85 -1.27
C ALA A 629 11.33 -6.32 0.16
N ASN A 630 12.23 -6.65 1.10
CA ASN A 630 12.20 -6.15 2.46
C ASN A 630 12.50 -4.66 2.53
N ASP A 631 13.31 -4.11 1.63
CA ASP A 631 13.52 -2.67 1.53
C ASP A 631 12.23 -1.95 1.14
N ILE A 632 11.42 -2.54 0.26
CA ILE A 632 10.07 -2.05 -0.10
C ILE A 632 9.10 -2.24 1.08
N LEU A 633 9.03 -3.43 1.66
CA LEU A 633 8.22 -3.72 2.84
C LEU A 633 8.58 -2.79 4.00
N THR A 634 9.84 -2.49 4.13
CA THR A 634 10.42 -1.53 5.07
C THR A 634 9.91 -0.11 4.82
N VAL A 635 9.84 0.33 3.56
CA VAL A 635 9.21 1.61 3.17
C VAL A 635 7.72 1.59 3.48
N LEU A 636 7.07 0.43 3.33
CA LEU A 636 5.66 0.19 3.66
C LEU A 636 5.42 -0.03 5.16
N LYS A 637 6.45 -0.01 5.99
CA LYS A 637 6.42 -0.15 7.46
C LYS A 637 5.90 -1.51 7.95
N GLU A 638 6.32 -2.57 7.26
CA GLU A 638 5.96 -3.93 7.61
C GLU A 638 6.78 -4.47 8.79
N PHE A 639 6.12 -5.16 9.76
CA PHE A 639 6.78 -5.84 10.86
C PHE A 639 7.35 -7.19 10.47
N TYR A 640 6.53 -8.00 9.81
CA TYR A 640 6.91 -9.33 9.36
C TYR A 640 7.66 -9.21 8.05
N LEU A 641 8.98 -9.13 8.13
CA LEU A 641 9.85 -9.12 6.97
C LEU A 641 10.04 -10.56 6.46
N ILE A 642 10.39 -10.67 5.18
CA ILE A 642 10.56 -11.95 4.53
C ILE A 642 11.97 -12.49 4.87
N ASP A 643 12.04 -13.70 5.40
CA ASP A 643 13.28 -14.49 5.50
C ASP A 643 13.39 -15.34 4.23
N GLY A 644 14.25 -14.94 3.29
CA GLY A 644 14.46 -15.67 2.04
C GLY A 644 15.25 -16.96 2.28
N ARG A 645 14.62 -18.10 2.08
CA ARG A 645 15.18 -19.45 2.24
C ARG A 645 15.31 -20.22 0.93
N GLY A 646 14.93 -19.61 -0.19
CA GLY A 646 15.03 -20.20 -1.53
C GLY A 646 16.45 -20.25 -2.06
N GLY A 647 16.59 -20.71 -3.30
CA GLY A 647 17.89 -20.79 -4.00
C GLY A 647 18.50 -19.40 -4.21
N PRO A 648 19.81 -19.35 -4.52
CA PRO A 648 20.50 -18.10 -4.80
C PRO A 648 19.85 -17.39 -6.00
N GLY A 649 19.72 -16.08 -5.90
CA GLY A 649 19.19 -15.23 -6.94
C GLY A 649 19.98 -13.93 -7.03
N ARG A 650 19.72 -13.11 -8.03
CA ARG A 650 20.26 -11.75 -8.11
C ARG A 650 19.20 -10.79 -8.58
N VAL A 651 19.26 -9.59 -8.08
CA VAL A 651 18.49 -8.46 -8.59
C VAL A 651 19.41 -7.69 -9.54
N ILE A 652 18.97 -7.54 -10.77
CA ILE A 652 19.66 -6.77 -11.79
C ILE A 652 18.88 -5.47 -11.95
N VAL A 653 19.58 -4.35 -11.92
CA VAL A 653 18.99 -3.02 -12.07
C VAL A 653 19.67 -2.34 -13.25
N ASP A 654 18.88 -1.80 -14.17
CA ASP A 654 19.35 -1.06 -15.36
C ASP A 654 20.28 -1.85 -16.32
N ASP A 655 20.02 -3.12 -16.52
CA ASP A 655 20.71 -3.90 -17.54
C ASP A 655 19.91 -3.89 -18.86
N ASN A 656 20.29 -2.98 -19.76
CA ASN A 656 19.66 -2.85 -21.08
C ASN A 656 19.96 -4.04 -22.04
N GLU A 657 20.83 -4.96 -21.65
CA GLU A 657 21.16 -6.17 -22.41
C GLU A 657 20.35 -7.39 -21.95
N PHE A 658 19.52 -7.23 -20.91
CA PHE A 658 18.71 -8.31 -20.37
C PHE A 658 17.33 -8.38 -21.05
N PHE A 659 17.05 -9.52 -21.70
CA PHE A 659 15.72 -9.86 -22.22
C PHE A 659 14.93 -10.63 -21.16
N PRO A 660 13.90 -10.03 -20.54
CA PRO A 660 13.12 -10.70 -19.50
C PRO A 660 12.16 -11.72 -20.11
N ASN A 661 12.03 -12.91 -19.50
CA ASN A 661 11.00 -13.88 -19.88
C ASN A 661 9.59 -13.43 -19.42
N ALA A 662 9.50 -12.55 -18.45
CA ALA A 662 8.24 -11.98 -17.99
C ALA A 662 8.42 -10.54 -17.52
N VAL A 663 7.46 -9.68 -17.85
CA VAL A 663 7.39 -8.28 -17.42
C VAL A 663 6.07 -8.03 -16.73
N ILE A 664 6.12 -7.40 -15.56
CA ILE A 664 4.95 -6.95 -14.83
C ILE A 664 4.96 -5.42 -14.80
N ALA A 665 4.07 -4.81 -15.56
CA ALA A 665 3.89 -3.37 -15.59
C ALA A 665 2.79 -2.91 -14.63
N ARG A 666 2.98 -1.75 -14.02
CA ARG A 666 1.98 -1.18 -13.12
C ARG A 666 0.73 -0.70 -13.85
N THR A 667 0.89 -0.21 -15.06
CA THR A 667 -0.18 0.38 -15.87
C THR A 667 -0.19 -0.20 -17.28
N ASN A 668 -1.34 -0.11 -17.95
CA ASN A 668 -1.44 -0.49 -19.37
C ASN A 668 -0.52 0.37 -20.26
N GLY A 669 -0.21 1.62 -19.87
CA GLY A 669 0.75 2.46 -20.57
C GLY A 669 2.16 1.90 -20.53
N GLY A 670 2.67 1.63 -19.32
CA GLY A 670 4.00 1.01 -19.14
C GLY A 670 4.10 -0.38 -19.79
N LEU A 671 2.98 -1.14 -19.82
CA LEU A 671 2.94 -2.41 -20.51
C LEU A 671 3.08 -2.25 -22.04
N VAL A 672 2.43 -1.22 -22.62
CA VAL A 672 2.57 -0.93 -24.07
C VAL A 672 3.97 -0.44 -24.41
N GLU A 673 4.56 0.43 -23.58
CA GLU A 673 5.94 0.90 -23.79
C GLU A 673 6.93 -0.25 -23.80
N GLU A 674 6.81 -1.18 -22.85
CA GLU A 674 7.68 -2.34 -22.79
C GLU A 674 7.41 -3.33 -23.94
N ALA A 675 6.16 -3.53 -24.33
CA ALA A 675 5.78 -4.32 -25.50
C ALA A 675 6.43 -3.76 -26.78
N VAL A 676 6.44 -2.44 -26.92
CA VAL A 676 7.09 -1.75 -28.05
C VAL A 676 8.58 -1.97 -28.02
N ARG A 677 9.23 -1.82 -26.87
CA ARG A 677 10.67 -2.04 -26.72
C ARG A 677 11.07 -3.45 -27.15
N ILE A 678 10.36 -4.47 -26.65
CA ILE A 678 10.65 -5.88 -26.99
C ILE A 678 10.39 -6.15 -28.46
N ALA A 679 9.30 -5.61 -29.03
CA ALA A 679 9.01 -5.76 -30.46
C ALA A 679 10.01 -4.99 -31.34
N ASP A 680 10.57 -3.86 -30.87
CA ASP A 680 11.64 -3.12 -31.57
C ASP A 680 12.95 -3.92 -31.64
N ASP A 681 13.25 -4.69 -30.60
CA ASP A 681 14.39 -5.58 -30.54
C ASP A 681 14.16 -6.93 -31.27
N GLY A 682 12.98 -7.11 -31.90
CA GLY A 682 12.60 -8.30 -32.67
C GLY A 682 12.07 -9.47 -31.86
N GLY A 683 11.80 -9.27 -30.56
CA GLY A 683 11.24 -10.27 -29.68
C GLY A 683 9.73 -10.46 -29.86
N SER A 684 9.24 -11.67 -29.56
CA SER A 684 7.82 -12.01 -29.53
C SER A 684 7.23 -11.78 -28.14
N ILE A 685 5.97 -11.33 -28.09
CA ILE A 685 5.29 -10.97 -26.84
C ILE A 685 3.97 -11.73 -26.68
N HIS A 686 3.60 -11.96 -25.42
CA HIS A 686 2.26 -12.37 -25.03
C HIS A 686 1.70 -11.43 -23.95
N ILE A 687 0.52 -10.87 -24.19
CA ILE A 687 -0.14 -10.00 -23.21
C ILE A 687 -1.20 -10.80 -22.46
N VAL A 688 -1.04 -10.94 -21.14
CA VAL A 688 -1.99 -11.64 -20.28
C VAL A 688 -3.31 -10.86 -20.22
N GLY A 689 -4.42 -11.55 -20.50
CA GLY A 689 -5.75 -10.93 -20.57
C GLY A 689 -6.16 -10.51 -21.98
N GLY A 690 -5.27 -10.67 -22.97
CA GLY A 690 -5.54 -10.45 -24.39
C GLY A 690 -5.29 -9.02 -24.88
N THR A 691 -5.14 -8.90 -26.18
CA THR A 691 -4.77 -7.64 -26.85
C THR A 691 -5.96 -6.74 -27.17
N GLU A 692 -7.18 -7.30 -27.26
CA GLU A 692 -8.38 -6.55 -27.70
C GLU A 692 -8.65 -5.32 -26.85
N HIS A 693 -8.51 -5.45 -25.54
CA HIS A 693 -8.75 -4.33 -24.63
C HIS A 693 -7.71 -3.21 -24.85
N ILE A 694 -6.43 -3.55 -24.90
CA ILE A 694 -5.34 -2.56 -24.98
C ILE A 694 -5.26 -1.95 -26.37
N PHE A 695 -5.23 -2.79 -27.42
CA PHE A 695 -5.10 -2.32 -28.79
C PHE A 695 -6.39 -1.63 -29.30
N GLY A 696 -7.56 -2.15 -28.89
CA GLY A 696 -8.85 -1.53 -29.20
C GLY A 696 -8.99 -0.12 -28.61
N TRP A 697 -8.52 0.07 -27.40
CA TRP A 697 -8.51 1.37 -26.73
C TRP A 697 -7.52 2.34 -27.37
N LEU A 698 -6.33 1.87 -27.72
CA LEU A 698 -5.34 2.70 -28.39
C LEU A 698 -5.79 3.13 -29.79
N LYS A 699 -6.40 2.21 -30.56
CA LYS A 699 -7.03 2.53 -31.86
C LYS A 699 -8.13 3.58 -31.73
N ALA A 700 -8.96 3.46 -30.71
CA ALA A 700 -10.06 4.39 -30.46
C ALA A 700 -9.58 5.78 -30.03
N ALA A 701 -8.61 5.85 -29.14
CA ALA A 701 -7.99 7.12 -28.75
C ALA A 701 -7.31 7.80 -29.93
N TYR A 702 -6.56 7.06 -30.75
CA TYR A 702 -5.94 7.59 -31.96
C TYR A 702 -6.96 8.06 -33.01
N ALA A 703 -8.09 7.37 -33.15
CA ALA A 703 -9.18 7.82 -34.03
C ALA A 703 -9.68 9.23 -33.64
N LEU A 704 -9.91 9.47 -32.36
CA LEU A 704 -10.31 10.80 -31.86
C LEU A 704 -9.22 11.85 -32.08
N TRP A 705 -7.95 11.51 -31.81
CA TRP A 705 -6.82 12.41 -32.06
C TRP A 705 -6.71 12.80 -33.55
N SER A 706 -6.93 11.82 -34.44
CA SER A 706 -6.92 12.04 -35.90
C SER A 706 -8.23 12.61 -36.45
N LYS A 707 -9.08 13.15 -35.58
CA LYS A 707 -10.38 13.74 -35.91
C LYS A 707 -11.36 12.77 -36.61
N ARG A 708 -11.24 11.48 -36.34
CA ARG A 708 -12.15 10.42 -36.77
C ARG A 708 -13.03 9.97 -35.60
N ARG A 709 -14.19 9.41 -35.92
CA ARG A 709 -15.07 8.84 -34.89
C ARG A 709 -14.44 7.54 -34.34
N ALA A 710 -14.37 7.44 -33.00
CA ALA A 710 -13.95 6.20 -32.35
C ALA A 710 -15.01 5.10 -32.56
N GLN A 711 -14.55 3.92 -32.99
CA GLN A 711 -15.46 2.78 -33.21
C GLN A 711 -15.60 1.89 -31.97
N HIS A 712 -14.73 2.06 -30.98
CA HIS A 712 -14.78 1.28 -29.76
C HIS A 712 -15.86 1.82 -28.81
N PRO A 713 -16.74 0.95 -28.23
CA PRO A 713 -17.85 1.39 -27.37
C PRO A 713 -17.41 2.25 -26.19
N ALA A 714 -16.25 1.95 -25.59
CA ALA A 714 -15.66 2.72 -24.50
C ALA A 714 -15.39 4.20 -24.83
N PHE A 715 -15.21 4.52 -26.12
CA PHE A 715 -14.89 5.86 -26.59
C PHE A 715 -16.05 6.53 -27.33
N SER A 716 -17.19 5.87 -27.47
CA SER A 716 -18.35 6.35 -28.23
C SER A 716 -18.92 7.66 -27.70
N MET A 717 -18.73 7.94 -26.41
CA MET A 717 -19.19 9.18 -25.75
C MET A 717 -18.31 10.40 -26.07
N PHE A 718 -17.06 10.20 -26.47
CA PHE A 718 -16.17 11.30 -26.78
C PHE A 718 -16.34 11.73 -28.23
N LYS A 719 -16.84 12.96 -28.42
CA LYS A 719 -17.05 13.54 -29.76
C LYS A 719 -15.75 14.15 -30.31
N SER A 720 -14.75 14.41 -29.47
CA SER A 720 -13.49 15.03 -29.85
C SER A 720 -12.34 14.54 -28.97
N TRP A 721 -11.11 14.77 -29.45
CA TRP A 721 -9.90 14.52 -28.67
C TRP A 721 -9.84 15.36 -27.38
N ASP A 722 -10.24 16.64 -27.46
CA ASP A 722 -10.21 17.53 -26.30
C ASP A 722 -11.16 17.03 -25.19
N MET A 723 -12.35 16.54 -25.56
CA MET A 723 -13.30 15.96 -24.63
C MET A 723 -12.74 14.70 -23.92
N LEU A 724 -12.03 13.83 -24.66
CA LEU A 724 -11.34 12.69 -24.08
C LEU A 724 -10.21 13.12 -23.12
N LYS A 725 -9.45 14.13 -23.52
CA LYS A 725 -8.34 14.68 -22.73
C LYS A 725 -8.82 15.31 -21.42
N ASP A 726 -9.87 16.12 -21.49
CA ASP A 726 -10.48 16.74 -20.30
C ASP A 726 -11.04 15.67 -19.35
N ALA A 727 -11.72 14.66 -19.87
CA ALA A 727 -12.22 13.54 -19.08
C ALA A 727 -11.09 12.74 -18.43
N SER A 728 -9.99 12.50 -19.15
CA SER A 728 -8.82 11.75 -18.61
C SER A 728 -8.13 12.46 -17.45
N GLY A 729 -8.31 13.77 -17.32
CA GLY A 729 -7.84 14.58 -16.18
C GLY A 729 -8.72 14.52 -14.94
N GLN A 730 -9.92 13.94 -15.03
CA GLN A 730 -10.88 13.80 -13.93
C GLN A 730 -10.84 12.39 -13.33
N ALA A 731 -11.37 12.23 -12.11
CA ALA A 731 -11.36 10.95 -11.40
C ALA A 731 -12.03 9.81 -12.20
N ILE A 732 -13.14 10.12 -12.85
CA ILE A 732 -13.94 9.20 -13.67
C ILE A 732 -13.21 8.77 -14.96
N GLY A 733 -12.30 9.60 -15.47
CA GLY A 733 -11.59 9.35 -16.73
C GLY A 733 -10.17 8.77 -16.59
N LYS A 734 -9.73 8.44 -15.39
CA LYS A 734 -8.35 7.94 -15.13
C LYS A 734 -7.96 6.74 -15.97
N SER A 735 -8.88 5.86 -16.30
CA SER A 735 -8.63 4.67 -17.13
C SER A 735 -8.24 5.02 -18.57
N TYR A 736 -8.62 6.17 -19.07
CA TYR A 736 -8.29 6.65 -20.43
C TYR A 736 -6.91 7.33 -20.49
N LYS A 737 -6.44 7.84 -19.36
CA LYS A 737 -5.21 8.64 -19.30
C LYS A 737 -3.99 7.96 -19.93
N PRO A 738 -3.69 6.68 -19.67
CA PRO A 738 -2.55 6.01 -20.29
C PRO A 738 -2.60 6.03 -21.82
N PHE A 739 -3.79 5.85 -22.39
CA PHE A 739 -3.98 5.84 -23.85
C PHE A 739 -3.90 7.24 -24.46
N VAL A 740 -4.33 8.25 -23.71
CA VAL A 740 -4.14 9.67 -24.09
C VAL A 740 -2.66 9.99 -24.12
N ASP A 741 -1.91 9.62 -23.09
CA ASP A 741 -0.47 9.87 -22.96
C ASP A 741 0.30 9.17 -24.11
N ILE A 742 0.02 7.91 -24.41
CA ILE A 742 0.62 7.16 -25.54
C ILE A 742 0.33 7.83 -26.87
N VAL A 743 -0.92 8.26 -27.13
CA VAL A 743 -1.27 8.92 -28.38
C VAL A 743 -0.62 10.30 -28.48
N GLU A 744 -0.47 11.05 -27.39
CA GLU A 744 0.26 12.32 -27.39
C GLU A 744 1.78 12.12 -27.65
N GLN A 745 2.35 11.03 -27.16
CA GLN A 745 3.75 10.68 -27.35
C GLN A 745 4.06 10.24 -28.78
N TYR A 746 3.31 9.26 -29.31
CA TYR A 746 3.61 8.62 -30.60
C TYR A 746 2.84 9.24 -31.80
N ARG A 747 1.74 9.95 -31.55
CA ARG A 747 0.98 10.71 -32.57
C ARG A 747 0.69 9.93 -33.84
N SER A 748 1.22 10.42 -34.98
CA SER A 748 1.03 9.78 -36.30
C SER A 748 1.70 8.42 -36.44
N GLN A 749 2.56 8.00 -35.54
CA GLN A 749 3.24 6.71 -35.53
C GLN A 749 2.40 5.58 -34.93
N ILE A 750 1.27 5.89 -34.28
CA ILE A 750 0.38 4.89 -33.65
C ILE A 750 -0.05 3.75 -34.59
N PRO A 751 -0.39 3.97 -35.88
CA PRO A 751 -0.74 2.87 -36.76
C PRO A 751 0.40 1.87 -37.00
N ASP A 752 1.62 2.37 -37.20
CA ASP A 752 2.81 1.53 -37.40
C ASP A 752 3.15 0.77 -36.12
N LEU A 753 3.03 1.45 -34.97
CA LEU A 753 3.20 0.86 -33.64
C LEU A 753 2.21 -0.29 -33.41
N LEU A 754 0.92 -0.08 -33.68
CA LEU A 754 -0.11 -1.12 -33.53
C LEU A 754 0.16 -2.32 -34.45
N MET A 755 0.52 -2.08 -35.71
CA MET A 755 0.85 -3.17 -36.66
C MET A 755 2.03 -3.98 -36.16
N LYS A 756 3.06 -3.34 -35.62
CA LYS A 756 4.24 -4.00 -35.05
C LYS A 756 3.88 -4.86 -33.84
N LEU A 757 3.13 -4.31 -32.88
CA LEU A 757 2.67 -5.03 -31.70
C LEU A 757 1.77 -6.23 -32.05
N GLU A 758 0.87 -6.07 -33.03
CA GLU A 758 0.01 -7.17 -33.51
C GLU A 758 0.82 -8.30 -34.16
N THR A 759 1.90 -7.95 -34.88
CA THR A 759 2.77 -8.93 -35.55
C THR A 759 3.67 -9.67 -34.57
N SER A 760 4.08 -9.01 -33.49
CA SER A 760 4.95 -9.59 -32.45
C SER A 760 4.17 -10.39 -31.40
N HIS A 761 2.84 -10.34 -31.41
CA HIS A 761 2.00 -11.03 -30.42
C HIS A 761 1.78 -12.50 -30.80
N THR A 762 2.01 -13.42 -29.85
CA THR A 762 1.82 -14.87 -30.02
C THR A 762 1.24 -15.53 -28.76
N THR A 763 1.21 -16.84 -28.69
CA THR A 763 0.77 -17.58 -27.49
C THR A 763 1.76 -17.43 -26.33
N ALA A 764 1.30 -17.67 -25.09
CA ALA A 764 2.17 -17.57 -23.91
C ALA A 764 3.32 -18.59 -23.91
N GLU A 765 3.15 -19.72 -24.60
CA GLU A 765 4.15 -20.78 -24.68
C GLU A 765 5.22 -20.49 -25.74
N GLU A 766 4.90 -19.66 -26.74
CA GLU A 766 5.77 -19.32 -27.87
C GLU A 766 6.42 -17.93 -27.73
N ALA A 767 5.94 -17.12 -26.78
CA ALA A 767 6.45 -15.77 -26.58
C ALA A 767 7.81 -15.76 -25.89
N ASP A 768 8.73 -14.91 -26.37
CA ASP A 768 9.99 -14.63 -25.70
C ASP A 768 9.73 -13.94 -24.35
N THR A 769 8.72 -13.08 -24.29
CA THR A 769 8.34 -12.35 -23.08
C THR A 769 6.82 -12.35 -22.85
N VAL A 770 6.41 -12.71 -21.65
CA VAL A 770 5.02 -12.59 -21.17
C VAL A 770 4.84 -11.26 -20.45
N LEU A 771 3.89 -10.47 -20.92
CA LEU A 771 3.58 -9.14 -20.39
C LEU A 771 2.28 -9.15 -19.58
N SER A 772 2.29 -8.57 -18.40
CA SER A 772 1.12 -8.49 -17.52
C SER A 772 1.08 -7.17 -16.77
N THR A 773 -0.11 -6.73 -16.36
CA THR A 773 -0.23 -5.64 -15.39
C THR A 773 -0.37 -6.19 -13.98
N VAL A 774 -0.02 -5.39 -12.96
CA VAL A 774 -0.18 -5.76 -11.54
C VAL A 774 -1.63 -6.17 -11.21
N SER A 775 -2.61 -5.62 -11.93
CA SER A 775 -4.03 -5.96 -11.75
C SER A 775 -4.46 -7.27 -12.41
N SER A 776 -3.63 -7.84 -13.29
CA SER A 776 -3.91 -9.10 -13.99
C SER A 776 -3.03 -10.27 -13.51
N VAL A 777 -2.09 -10.02 -12.60
CA VAL A 777 -1.30 -11.02 -11.89
C VAL A 777 -1.98 -11.38 -10.61
#